data_2d249a28a6d466fbf724cb16bcedf230
#
_entry.id   2d249a28a6d466fbf724cb16bcedf230
#
_cell.length_a   1.000
_cell.length_b   1.000
_cell.length_c   1.000
_cell.angle_alpha   90.00
_cell.angle_beta   90.00
_cell.angle_gamma   90.00
#
_symmetry.space_group_name_H-M   'P 1'
#
loop_
_entity.id
_entity.type
_entity.pdbx_description
1 polymer ?
#
loop_
_entity_poly.entity_id
_entity_poly.type
_entity_poly.pdbx_seq_one_letter_code
_entity_poly.pdbx_strand_id
1 'polypeptide(L)'
;VNLPFLEWSRTPWGKANGGQWRYALRNSLAMCLSLWVAFVLNLDEPYWALTSAAVVSFPTVGGVISKSIGRIIGSLLGAAASVAIAGHCLNDPWLFTLFIAAWIGLCTYISNHYQNNVSYAFALAGYTAAIIAFGTVNVTDIQQIFDIAQARVCEVITGILCGGVMMMILPSTSDGEALLTSLRRMQLRLLEHAAMLWQPEITAQMRTSHEGVIGQILTMNLLRIQAFWSHYRLRRQNNVLNYMLHQQLRLTSVISSLRRMLLNWPDHPANLAAVLDQLLTELRAPATDKYRLARILQQIAPQDPTDYRHRAFWLRLRHFCWLYLRCSRWLQKLEGATPVSDIQPPRVTSLARHTDSYEAAYNGLRTFLCIIIGCAYWINTQWDAGSSALTLTAISCVLYSSTPSPINSITTLLKAVLLLSVACFVVKFGLMIQIDDFWVFCAFLFPILVTLQMIKLQNPPYAALWGQLIVFMGSFLTVTNPPSYDYQSFLNDNIGKIVGVLFAGLAFQILRPSSDKRKSRRIIRALRRDFSDQLSKKPQQSESQFESLIYHRVSQLNQSQDQEARSWLLRWGVVLLNCSHIVWQLRDWQTRSDPLSAVRDVCIHCLRDIMTEKGVQHRSLDATLQELLRMSNALAHHPEQAARDLAGLIWRLYCSLQQLQQAINPPDEVAATPAAR
;
A
#
# COMPACT_ATOMS: atom_id res chain seq x y z
N VAL A 1 40.10 -32.47 8.58
CA VAL A 1 39.91 -31.01 8.45
C VAL A 1 38.42 -30.76 8.22
N ASN A 2 37.65 -30.51 9.31
CA ASN A 2 36.27 -30.11 9.20
C ASN A 2 36.24 -28.67 8.70
N LEU A 3 35.98 -28.47 7.44
CA LEU A 3 35.76 -27.18 6.82
C LEU A 3 34.39 -26.68 7.30
N PRO A 4 34.28 -25.58 8.09
CA PRO A 4 33.01 -25.07 8.63
C PRO A 4 32.09 -24.49 7.54
N PHE A 5 32.53 -24.46 6.29
CA PHE A 5 31.74 -24.01 5.13
C PHE A 5 30.76 -25.06 4.57
N LEU A 6 30.77 -26.28 5.04
CA LEU A 6 30.03 -27.41 4.48
C LEU A 6 28.86 -27.93 5.32
N GLU A 7 28.47 -27.25 6.38
CA GLU A 7 27.19 -27.56 7.00
C GLU A 7 26.05 -27.04 6.11
N TRP A 8 25.50 -27.91 5.26
CA TRP A 8 24.36 -27.66 4.37
C TRP A 8 23.22 -26.89 5.07
N SER A 9 22.96 -27.23 6.34
CA SER A 9 21.95 -26.55 7.18
C SER A 9 22.24 -25.09 7.46
N ARG A 10 23.49 -24.61 7.32
CA ARG A 10 23.86 -23.20 7.51
C ARG A 10 23.87 -22.41 6.20
N THR A 11 23.86 -23.10 5.06
CA THR A 11 23.80 -22.45 3.74
C THR A 11 22.41 -21.88 3.46
N PRO A 12 22.27 -20.85 2.60
CA PRO A 12 20.97 -20.37 2.12
C PRO A 12 20.11 -21.49 1.52
N TRP A 13 20.73 -22.48 0.93
CA TRP A 13 20.06 -23.61 0.29
C TRP A 13 19.44 -24.59 1.29
N GLY A 14 20.17 -24.91 2.36
CA GLY A 14 19.68 -25.83 3.40
C GLY A 14 18.61 -25.23 4.32
N LYS A 15 18.55 -23.90 4.46
CA LYS A 15 17.54 -23.19 5.24
C LYS A 15 16.23 -22.97 4.48
N ALA A 16 16.20 -23.18 3.16
CA ALA A 16 15.09 -22.83 2.31
C ALA A 16 13.94 -23.82 2.40
N ASN A 17 12.71 -23.31 2.54
CA ASN A 17 11.48 -24.07 2.46
C ASN A 17 11.19 -24.49 1.01
N GLY A 18 10.40 -25.57 0.80
CA GLY A 18 10.00 -26.02 -0.54
C GLY A 18 9.33 -24.95 -1.41
N GLY A 19 8.61 -24.00 -0.79
CA GLY A 19 8.03 -22.85 -1.49
C GLY A 19 9.09 -21.85 -1.96
N GLN A 20 10.12 -21.61 -1.17
CA GLN A 20 11.25 -20.75 -1.52
C GLN A 20 12.09 -21.38 -2.64
N TRP A 21 12.31 -22.68 -2.59
CA TRP A 21 12.96 -23.43 -3.67
C TRP A 21 12.20 -23.30 -4.99
N ARG A 22 10.88 -23.56 -4.97
CA ARG A 22 10.04 -23.42 -6.17
C ARG A 22 10.11 -22.01 -6.75
N TYR A 23 10.03 -20.99 -5.90
CA TYR A 23 10.13 -19.59 -6.32
C TYR A 23 11.49 -19.29 -6.96
N ALA A 24 12.60 -19.65 -6.30
CA ALA A 24 13.94 -19.37 -6.80
C ALA A 24 14.24 -20.11 -8.11
N LEU A 25 13.94 -21.42 -8.19
CA LEU A 25 14.12 -22.22 -9.40
C LEU A 25 13.28 -21.68 -10.56
N ARG A 26 11.99 -21.41 -10.34
CA ARG A 26 11.10 -20.89 -11.36
C ARG A 26 11.61 -19.57 -11.95
N ASN A 27 12.00 -18.62 -11.09
CA ASN A 27 12.42 -17.31 -11.56
C ASN A 27 13.78 -17.36 -12.25
N SER A 28 14.71 -18.15 -11.74
CA SER A 28 16.02 -18.33 -12.37
C SER A 28 15.91 -19.04 -13.73
N LEU A 29 15.03 -20.06 -13.83
CA LEU A 29 14.71 -20.70 -15.11
C LEU A 29 14.04 -19.73 -16.08
N ALA A 30 13.10 -18.90 -15.61
CA ALA A 30 12.46 -17.89 -16.45
C ALA A 30 13.46 -16.88 -17.02
N MET A 31 14.44 -16.46 -16.20
CA MET A 31 15.51 -15.55 -16.64
C MET A 31 16.44 -16.19 -17.68
N CYS A 32 16.88 -17.43 -17.46
CA CYS A 32 17.71 -18.16 -18.44
C CYS A 32 16.91 -18.46 -19.73
N LEU A 33 15.65 -18.88 -19.63
CA LEU A 33 14.78 -19.12 -20.77
C LEU A 33 14.56 -17.85 -21.58
N SER A 34 14.32 -16.71 -20.93
CA SER A 34 14.11 -15.45 -21.61
C SER A 34 15.35 -14.99 -22.36
N LEU A 35 16.52 -15.21 -21.79
CA LEU A 35 17.79 -14.94 -22.44
C LEU A 35 17.99 -15.85 -23.67
N TRP A 36 17.71 -17.15 -23.53
CA TRP A 36 17.79 -18.09 -24.65
C TRP A 36 16.87 -17.73 -25.80
N VAL A 37 15.60 -17.45 -25.50
CA VAL A 37 14.62 -17.06 -26.52
C VAL A 37 15.04 -15.75 -27.21
N ALA A 38 15.57 -14.78 -26.47
CA ALA A 38 16.04 -13.53 -27.03
C ALA A 38 17.23 -13.75 -28.00
N PHE A 39 18.15 -14.68 -27.68
CA PHE A 39 19.22 -15.09 -28.60
C PHE A 39 18.68 -15.80 -29.84
N VAL A 40 17.73 -16.73 -29.69
CA VAL A 40 17.10 -17.43 -30.82
C VAL A 40 16.35 -16.48 -31.75
N LEU A 41 15.71 -15.45 -31.18
CA LEU A 41 15.04 -14.39 -31.95
C LEU A 41 16.01 -13.34 -32.51
N ASN A 42 17.30 -13.50 -32.25
CA ASN A 42 18.35 -12.58 -32.69
C ASN A 42 18.12 -11.12 -32.29
N LEU A 43 17.67 -10.91 -31.05
CA LEU A 43 17.47 -9.56 -30.51
C LEU A 43 18.82 -8.94 -30.13
N ASP A 44 18.99 -7.64 -30.35
CA ASP A 44 20.26 -6.94 -30.19
C ASP A 44 20.75 -6.88 -28.74
N GLU A 45 19.85 -6.67 -27.79
CA GLU A 45 20.15 -6.56 -26.35
C GLU A 45 19.42 -7.59 -25.48
N PRO A 46 19.74 -8.90 -25.60
CA PRO A 46 19.05 -9.99 -24.94
C PRO A 46 18.93 -9.85 -23.41
N TYR A 47 19.85 -9.11 -22.77
CA TYR A 47 19.84 -8.88 -21.33
C TYR A 47 18.60 -8.12 -20.82
N TRP A 48 17.88 -7.39 -21.69
CA TRP A 48 16.63 -6.76 -21.31
C TRP A 48 15.48 -7.76 -21.17
N ALA A 49 15.49 -8.83 -21.93
CA ALA A 49 14.54 -9.93 -21.73
C ALA A 49 14.77 -10.60 -20.36
N LEU A 50 16.03 -10.88 -20.00
CA LEU A 50 16.42 -11.39 -18.69
C LEU A 50 15.98 -10.43 -17.57
N THR A 51 16.26 -9.12 -17.71
CA THR A 51 15.83 -8.08 -16.75
C THR A 51 14.32 -8.03 -16.63
N SER A 52 13.59 -8.17 -17.75
CA SER A 52 12.12 -8.17 -17.75
C SER A 52 11.54 -9.37 -17.04
N ALA A 53 12.10 -10.56 -17.23
CA ALA A 53 11.71 -11.76 -16.48
C ALA A 53 11.98 -11.59 -14.97
N ALA A 54 13.11 -11.00 -14.60
CA ALA A 54 13.45 -10.71 -13.20
C ALA A 54 12.48 -9.74 -12.54
N VAL A 55 12.11 -8.68 -13.23
CA VAL A 55 11.19 -7.64 -12.70
C VAL A 55 9.76 -8.13 -12.57
N VAL A 56 9.27 -8.98 -13.51
CA VAL A 56 7.93 -9.54 -13.48
C VAL A 56 7.79 -10.66 -12.46
N SER A 57 8.90 -11.18 -11.96
CA SER A 57 8.96 -12.26 -10.97
C SER A 57 8.21 -11.87 -9.67
N PHE A 58 7.09 -12.55 -9.44
CA PHE A 58 6.26 -12.41 -8.24
C PHE A 58 5.96 -13.77 -7.63
N PRO A 59 5.71 -13.84 -6.29
CA PRO A 59 5.33 -15.10 -5.66
C PRO A 59 4.00 -15.67 -6.19
N THR A 60 3.14 -14.79 -6.71
CA THR A 60 1.74 -15.09 -7.03
C THR A 60 1.43 -14.87 -8.51
N VAL A 61 0.50 -15.67 -9.06
CA VAL A 61 0.11 -15.61 -10.48
C VAL A 61 -0.52 -14.26 -10.83
N GLY A 62 -1.41 -13.77 -9.96
CA GLY A 62 -2.09 -12.48 -10.18
C GLY A 62 -1.13 -11.30 -10.11
N GLY A 63 -0.13 -11.37 -9.23
CA GLY A 63 0.95 -10.38 -9.17
C GLY A 63 1.75 -10.33 -10.47
N VAL A 64 2.08 -11.50 -11.05
CA VAL A 64 2.76 -11.61 -12.35
C VAL A 64 1.91 -11.00 -13.46
N ILE A 65 0.65 -11.41 -13.60
CA ILE A 65 -0.25 -10.93 -14.67
C ILE A 65 -0.46 -9.42 -14.56
N SER A 66 -0.80 -8.93 -13.37
CA SER A 66 -1.04 -7.51 -13.11
C SER A 66 0.16 -6.64 -13.49
N LYS A 67 1.35 -7.07 -13.10
CA LYS A 67 2.60 -6.36 -13.38
C LYS A 67 3.00 -6.47 -14.86
N SER A 68 2.75 -7.62 -15.49
CA SER A 68 2.98 -7.84 -16.91
C SER A 68 2.19 -6.90 -17.79
N ILE A 69 0.89 -6.73 -17.51
CA ILE A 69 0.03 -5.80 -18.25
C ILE A 69 0.54 -4.37 -18.12
N GLY A 70 0.83 -3.92 -16.90
CA GLY A 70 1.41 -2.59 -16.66
C GLY A 70 2.74 -2.40 -17.40
N ARG A 71 3.57 -3.46 -17.49
CA ARG A 71 4.85 -3.42 -18.18
C ARG A 71 4.70 -3.33 -19.70
N ILE A 72 3.81 -4.09 -20.30
CA ILE A 72 3.54 -4.02 -21.74
C ILE A 72 3.02 -2.63 -22.12
N ILE A 73 2.00 -2.13 -21.41
CA ILE A 73 1.40 -0.82 -21.68
C ILE A 73 2.44 0.29 -21.50
N GLY A 74 3.21 0.26 -20.41
CA GLY A 74 4.23 1.26 -20.13
C GLY A 74 5.35 1.27 -21.16
N SER A 75 5.83 0.09 -21.59
CA SER A 75 6.87 -0.01 -22.62
C SER A 75 6.38 0.50 -23.98
N LEU A 76 5.15 0.17 -24.36
CA LEU A 76 4.55 0.68 -25.61
C LEU A 76 4.39 2.20 -25.59
N LEU A 77 3.88 2.76 -24.49
CA LEU A 77 3.73 4.21 -24.34
C LEU A 77 5.08 4.93 -24.35
N GLY A 78 6.09 4.37 -23.66
CA GLY A 78 7.42 4.93 -23.61
C GLY A 78 8.12 4.89 -24.99
N ALA A 79 8.02 3.77 -25.69
CA ALA A 79 8.56 3.61 -27.05
C ALA A 79 7.89 4.58 -28.04
N ALA A 80 6.56 4.64 -28.03
CA ALA A 80 5.81 5.56 -28.90
C ALA A 80 6.16 7.03 -28.63
N ALA A 81 6.27 7.42 -27.37
CA ALA A 81 6.67 8.77 -27.01
C ALA A 81 8.10 9.11 -27.46
N SER A 82 9.03 8.18 -27.28
CA SER A 82 10.43 8.37 -27.70
C SER A 82 10.55 8.55 -29.21
N VAL A 83 9.89 7.69 -30.00
CA VAL A 83 9.86 7.80 -31.47
C VAL A 83 9.20 9.11 -31.92
N ALA A 84 8.08 9.49 -31.29
CA ALA A 84 7.39 10.73 -31.62
C ALA A 84 8.24 11.97 -31.33
N ILE A 85 8.92 12.00 -30.18
CA ILE A 85 9.83 13.11 -29.81
C ILE A 85 11.04 13.16 -30.75
N ALA A 86 11.64 12.01 -31.03
CA ALA A 86 12.75 11.93 -31.96
C ALA A 86 12.36 12.40 -33.36
N GLY A 87 11.20 11.97 -33.86
CA GLY A 87 10.70 12.36 -35.19
C GLY A 87 10.51 13.86 -35.40
N HIS A 88 10.30 14.63 -34.32
CA HIS A 88 10.09 16.08 -34.41
C HIS A 88 11.30 16.92 -33.99
N CYS A 89 12.19 16.37 -33.18
CA CYS A 89 13.21 17.15 -32.46
C CYS A 89 14.64 16.61 -32.62
N LEU A 90 14.87 15.62 -33.51
CA LEU A 90 16.17 14.94 -33.61
C LEU A 90 17.34 15.89 -33.94
N ASN A 91 17.07 16.94 -34.71
CA ASN A 91 18.10 17.90 -35.17
C ASN A 91 18.45 18.97 -34.15
N ASP A 92 17.69 19.13 -33.07
CA ASP A 92 17.94 20.12 -32.02
C ASP A 92 18.07 19.40 -30.65
N PRO A 93 19.32 19.27 -30.14
CA PRO A 93 19.52 18.54 -28.87
C PRO A 93 18.88 19.23 -27.65
N TRP A 94 18.70 20.57 -27.69
CA TRP A 94 18.07 21.29 -26.60
C TRP A 94 16.54 21.09 -26.62
N LEU A 95 15.93 21.14 -27.78
CA LEU A 95 14.51 20.90 -27.94
C LEU A 95 14.16 19.43 -27.62
N PHE A 96 14.99 18.49 -28.08
CA PHE A 96 14.86 17.08 -27.75
C PHE A 96 14.96 16.86 -26.23
N THR A 97 15.95 17.47 -25.58
CA THR A 97 16.11 17.42 -24.11
C THR A 97 14.89 17.95 -23.38
N LEU A 98 14.33 19.08 -23.83
CA LEU A 98 13.15 19.68 -23.20
C LEU A 98 11.93 18.74 -23.26
N PHE A 99 11.63 18.17 -24.43
CA PHE A 99 10.47 17.30 -24.59
C PHE A 99 10.63 15.98 -23.88
N ILE A 100 11.81 15.35 -23.90
CA ILE A 100 12.04 14.09 -23.19
C ILE A 100 12.01 14.29 -21.67
N ALA A 101 12.59 15.38 -21.16
CA ALA A 101 12.52 15.72 -19.74
C ALA A 101 11.09 16.01 -19.30
N ALA A 102 10.31 16.73 -20.12
CA ALA A 102 8.89 16.99 -19.87
C ALA A 102 8.07 15.69 -19.81
N TRP A 103 8.31 14.76 -20.75
CA TRP A 103 7.66 13.44 -20.76
C TRP A 103 8.00 12.64 -19.51
N ILE A 104 9.28 12.53 -19.14
CA ILE A 104 9.72 11.79 -17.96
C ILE A 104 9.17 12.42 -16.69
N GLY A 105 9.16 13.75 -16.60
CA GLY A 105 8.58 14.51 -15.50
C GLY A 105 7.07 14.29 -15.36
N LEU A 106 6.33 14.32 -16.46
CA LEU A 106 4.90 14.04 -16.52
C LEU A 106 4.59 12.59 -16.10
N CYS A 107 5.35 11.63 -16.61
CA CYS A 107 5.21 10.24 -16.23
C CYS A 107 5.49 10.03 -14.72
N THR A 108 6.48 10.73 -14.17
CA THR A 108 6.77 10.71 -12.72
C THR A 108 5.62 11.30 -11.93
N TYR A 109 5.03 12.42 -12.36
CA TYR A 109 3.85 13.00 -11.75
C TYR A 109 2.69 12.01 -11.70
N ILE A 110 2.31 11.44 -12.85
CA ILE A 110 1.20 10.51 -12.96
C ILE A 110 1.47 9.24 -12.12
N SER A 111 2.68 8.71 -12.17
CA SER A 111 3.08 7.55 -11.37
C SER A 111 2.94 7.79 -9.87
N ASN A 112 3.26 8.99 -9.38
CA ASN A 112 3.12 9.33 -7.96
C ASN A 112 1.69 9.71 -7.56
N HIS A 113 0.89 10.22 -8.51
CA HIS A 113 -0.50 10.59 -8.27
C HIS A 113 -1.41 9.37 -8.16
N TYR A 114 -1.23 8.37 -9.03
CA TYR A 114 -1.99 7.12 -9.01
C TYR A 114 -1.25 6.06 -8.18
N GLN A 115 -2.01 5.16 -7.59
CA GLN A 115 -1.47 4.05 -6.80
C GLN A 115 -2.07 2.77 -7.35
N ASN A 116 -1.52 2.11 -8.29
CA ASN A 116 -1.97 0.80 -8.79
C ASN A 116 -1.12 0.45 -10.01
N ASN A 117 -1.62 -0.41 -10.88
CA ASN A 117 -0.99 -0.76 -12.15
C ASN A 117 -0.74 0.46 -13.05
N VAL A 118 -1.59 1.49 -12.96
CA VAL A 118 -1.42 2.76 -13.68
C VAL A 118 -0.14 3.46 -13.24
N SER A 119 0.13 3.55 -11.93
CA SER A 119 1.37 4.10 -11.39
C SER A 119 2.59 3.39 -11.98
N TYR A 120 2.57 2.06 -11.99
CA TYR A 120 3.67 1.25 -12.52
C TYR A 120 3.83 1.42 -14.04
N ALA A 121 2.73 1.45 -14.80
CA ALA A 121 2.76 1.63 -16.25
C ALA A 121 3.37 2.99 -16.64
N PHE A 122 2.97 4.09 -15.97
CA PHE A 122 3.54 5.40 -16.25
C PHE A 122 4.99 5.55 -15.76
N ALA A 123 5.36 4.95 -14.64
CA ALA A 123 6.77 4.89 -14.24
C ALA A 123 7.61 4.24 -15.35
N LEU A 124 7.12 3.11 -15.86
CA LEU A 124 7.79 2.39 -16.95
C LEU A 124 7.83 3.20 -18.25
N ALA A 125 6.74 3.88 -18.62
CA ALA A 125 6.69 4.73 -19.80
C ALA A 125 7.72 5.87 -19.73
N GLY A 126 7.94 6.45 -18.55
CA GLY A 126 8.97 7.47 -18.33
C GLY A 126 10.38 6.95 -18.56
N TYR A 127 10.77 5.89 -17.86
CA TYR A 127 12.14 5.41 -17.99
C TYR A 127 12.41 4.58 -19.26
N THR A 128 11.40 3.95 -19.86
CA THR A 128 11.56 3.32 -21.18
C THR A 128 11.83 4.35 -22.26
N ALA A 129 11.12 5.48 -22.22
CA ALA A 129 11.40 6.58 -23.12
C ALA A 129 12.85 7.12 -22.92
N ALA A 130 13.31 7.23 -21.68
CA ALA A 130 14.70 7.63 -21.38
C ALA A 130 15.72 6.64 -21.94
N ILE A 131 15.50 5.33 -21.76
CA ILE A 131 16.40 4.28 -22.28
C ILE A 131 16.54 4.38 -23.80
N ILE A 132 15.41 4.50 -24.51
CA ILE A 132 15.42 4.59 -25.97
C ILE A 132 16.02 5.93 -26.43
N ALA A 133 15.54 7.05 -25.88
CA ALA A 133 15.98 8.37 -26.27
C ALA A 133 17.48 8.59 -26.06
N PHE A 134 18.02 8.24 -24.91
CA PHE A 134 19.46 8.42 -24.62
C PHE A 134 20.33 7.38 -25.32
N GLY A 135 19.81 6.19 -25.60
CA GLY A 135 20.49 5.18 -26.40
C GLY A 135 20.59 5.50 -27.90
N THR A 136 19.73 6.40 -28.40
CA THR A 136 19.63 6.74 -29.83
C THR A 136 20.17 8.12 -30.20
N VAL A 137 20.85 8.83 -29.28
CA VAL A 137 21.34 10.19 -29.50
C VAL A 137 22.31 10.30 -30.71
N ASN A 138 23.08 9.25 -30.96
CA ASN A 138 24.01 9.19 -32.07
C ASN A 138 23.39 8.69 -33.41
N VAL A 139 22.10 8.38 -33.38
CA VAL A 139 21.37 7.86 -34.54
C VAL A 139 20.68 9.02 -35.26
N THR A 140 20.95 9.18 -36.54
CA THR A 140 20.40 10.26 -37.37
C THR A 140 19.15 9.83 -38.17
N ASP A 141 18.89 8.53 -38.27
CA ASP A 141 17.78 7.97 -39.02
C ASP A 141 16.62 7.59 -38.10
N ILE A 142 15.44 8.15 -38.37
CA ILE A 142 14.20 7.86 -37.63
C ILE A 142 13.82 6.39 -37.75
N GLN A 143 14.07 5.74 -38.89
CA GLN A 143 13.78 4.32 -39.07
C GLN A 143 14.58 3.47 -38.10
N GLN A 144 15.86 3.75 -37.92
CA GLN A 144 16.70 3.05 -36.98
C GLN A 144 16.27 3.26 -35.53
N ILE A 145 15.77 4.47 -35.17
CA ILE A 145 15.20 4.74 -33.85
C ILE A 145 13.93 3.91 -33.62
N PHE A 146 13.10 3.80 -34.66
CA PHE A 146 11.91 2.96 -34.59
C PHE A 146 12.27 1.48 -34.41
N ASP A 147 13.26 0.97 -35.10
CA ASP A 147 13.73 -0.41 -34.99
C ASP A 147 14.27 -0.71 -33.58
N ILE A 148 15.06 0.20 -33.00
CA ILE A 148 15.53 0.09 -31.61
C ILE A 148 14.36 0.12 -30.63
N ALA A 149 13.38 0.99 -30.82
CA ALA A 149 12.19 1.06 -29.97
C ALA A 149 11.35 -0.22 -30.06
N GLN A 150 11.21 -0.79 -31.28
CA GLN A 150 10.53 -2.06 -31.51
C GLN A 150 11.28 -3.23 -30.85
N ALA A 151 12.60 -3.31 -31.03
CA ALA A 151 13.45 -4.32 -30.41
C ALA A 151 13.28 -4.31 -28.88
N ARG A 152 13.28 -3.11 -28.27
CA ARG A 152 13.05 -2.92 -26.84
C ARG A 152 11.71 -3.48 -26.36
N VAL A 153 10.64 -3.23 -27.11
CA VAL A 153 9.30 -3.77 -26.78
C VAL A 153 9.30 -5.30 -26.91
N CYS A 154 9.92 -5.85 -27.97
CA CYS A 154 10.02 -7.31 -28.19
C CYS A 154 10.80 -7.98 -27.05
N GLU A 155 11.91 -7.41 -26.60
CA GLU A 155 12.71 -7.92 -25.48
C GLU A 155 11.89 -7.96 -24.18
N VAL A 156 11.14 -6.89 -23.90
CA VAL A 156 10.27 -6.83 -22.72
C VAL A 156 9.16 -7.88 -22.80
N ILE A 157 8.51 -8.03 -23.94
CA ILE A 157 7.44 -9.05 -24.15
C ILE A 157 8.01 -10.46 -24.01
N THR A 158 9.17 -10.73 -24.59
CA THR A 158 9.86 -12.03 -24.48
C THR A 158 10.10 -12.39 -23.02
N GLY A 159 10.65 -11.48 -22.22
CA GLY A 159 10.86 -11.70 -20.78
C GLY A 159 9.57 -11.98 -20.01
N ILE A 160 8.49 -11.25 -20.34
CA ILE A 160 7.16 -11.44 -19.73
C ILE A 160 6.59 -12.82 -20.09
N LEU A 161 6.64 -13.21 -21.36
CA LEU A 161 6.11 -14.50 -21.83
C LEU A 161 6.86 -15.67 -21.18
N CYS A 162 8.18 -15.62 -21.13
CA CYS A 162 9.00 -16.64 -20.46
C CYS A 162 8.68 -16.74 -18.97
N GLY A 163 8.52 -15.61 -18.28
CA GLY A 163 8.07 -15.58 -16.89
C GLY A 163 6.69 -16.22 -16.70
N GLY A 164 5.75 -15.92 -17.60
CA GLY A 164 4.40 -16.50 -17.63
C GLY A 164 4.41 -18.01 -17.85
N VAL A 165 5.18 -18.50 -18.82
CA VAL A 165 5.34 -19.95 -19.11
C VAL A 165 5.90 -20.68 -17.91
N MET A 166 6.95 -20.15 -17.28
CA MET A 166 7.52 -20.77 -16.08
C MET A 166 6.55 -20.76 -14.89
N MET A 167 5.66 -19.77 -14.80
CA MET A 167 4.61 -19.75 -13.79
C MET A 167 3.56 -20.85 -14.04
N MET A 168 3.28 -21.20 -15.30
CA MET A 168 2.36 -22.31 -15.64
C MET A 168 2.99 -23.69 -15.34
N ILE A 169 4.30 -23.84 -15.61
CA ILE A 169 5.03 -25.12 -15.39
C ILE A 169 5.27 -25.36 -13.89
N LEU A 170 5.64 -24.33 -13.14
CA LEU A 170 5.92 -24.39 -11.71
C LEU A 170 4.97 -23.46 -10.94
N PRO A 171 3.70 -23.85 -10.79
CA PRO A 171 2.69 -22.98 -10.18
C PRO A 171 3.02 -22.68 -8.71
N SER A 172 2.68 -21.49 -8.28
CA SER A 172 2.74 -21.11 -6.87
C SER A 172 1.39 -21.35 -6.18
N THR A 173 1.33 -21.09 -4.87
CA THR A 173 0.08 -21.10 -4.13
C THR A 173 -0.92 -20.14 -4.78
N SER A 174 -2.19 -20.56 -4.85
CA SER A 174 -3.28 -19.77 -5.41
C SER A 174 -3.47 -18.48 -4.61
N ASP A 175 -3.44 -17.32 -5.28
CA ASP A 175 -3.76 -16.02 -4.67
C ASP A 175 -5.14 -16.01 -4.02
N GLY A 176 -6.08 -16.72 -4.63
CA GLY A 176 -7.44 -16.85 -4.12
C GLY A 176 -7.48 -17.56 -2.78
N GLU A 177 -6.76 -18.66 -2.62
CA GLU A 177 -6.68 -19.40 -1.35
C GLU A 177 -5.94 -18.59 -0.28
N ALA A 178 -4.87 -17.90 -0.65
CA ALA A 178 -4.14 -17.02 0.25
C ALA A 178 -5.04 -15.86 0.74
N LEU A 179 -5.83 -15.27 -0.14
CA LEU A 179 -6.78 -14.21 0.21
C LEU A 179 -7.88 -14.74 1.14
N LEU A 180 -8.53 -15.86 0.81
CA LEU A 180 -9.59 -16.45 1.62
C LEU A 180 -9.07 -16.86 3.00
N THR A 181 -7.89 -17.47 3.07
CA THR A 181 -7.23 -17.81 4.35
C THR A 181 -6.93 -16.55 5.17
N SER A 182 -6.48 -15.48 4.54
CA SER A 182 -6.21 -14.20 5.21
C SER A 182 -7.49 -13.54 5.71
N LEU A 183 -8.58 -13.59 4.95
CA LEU A 183 -9.89 -13.08 5.34
C LEU A 183 -10.46 -13.86 6.53
N ARG A 184 -10.34 -15.19 6.52
CA ARG A 184 -10.77 -16.05 7.64
C ARG A 184 -9.96 -15.76 8.90
N ARG A 185 -8.64 -15.67 8.78
CA ARG A 185 -7.75 -15.33 9.91
C ARG A 185 -8.07 -13.96 10.48
N MET A 186 -8.36 -12.99 9.63
CA MET A 186 -8.75 -11.64 10.06
C MET A 186 -10.09 -11.67 10.79
N GLN A 187 -11.05 -12.46 10.33
CA GLN A 187 -12.36 -12.59 11.01
C GLN A 187 -12.20 -13.07 12.45
N LEU A 188 -11.34 -14.09 12.69
CA LEU A 188 -11.02 -14.57 14.04
C LEU A 188 -10.23 -13.53 14.86
N ARG A 189 -9.28 -12.86 14.23
CA ARG A 189 -8.47 -11.84 14.90
C ARG A 189 -9.29 -10.63 15.35
N LEU A 190 -10.38 -10.31 14.67
CA LEU A 190 -11.31 -9.27 15.12
C LEU A 190 -12.02 -9.64 16.43
N LEU A 191 -12.33 -10.92 16.67
CA LEU A 191 -12.87 -11.38 17.95
C LEU A 191 -11.82 -11.32 19.07
N GLU A 192 -10.58 -11.72 18.78
CA GLU A 192 -9.48 -11.60 19.74
C GLU A 192 -9.23 -10.14 20.11
N HIS A 193 -9.28 -9.26 19.10
CA HIS A 193 -9.16 -7.83 19.31
C HIS A 193 -10.31 -7.28 20.15
N ALA A 194 -11.55 -7.73 19.95
CA ALA A 194 -12.68 -7.35 20.76
C ALA A 194 -12.53 -7.83 22.21
N ALA A 195 -12.11 -9.09 22.41
CA ALA A 195 -11.86 -9.67 23.73
C ALA A 195 -10.81 -8.86 24.51
N MET A 196 -9.73 -8.45 23.82
CA MET A 196 -8.66 -7.66 24.42
C MET A 196 -9.13 -6.24 24.77
N LEU A 197 -9.83 -5.56 23.83
CA LEU A 197 -10.25 -4.16 24.02
C LEU A 197 -11.35 -3.98 25.06
N TRP A 198 -12.18 -4.99 25.33
CA TRP A 198 -13.29 -4.88 26.28
C TRP A 198 -12.89 -5.20 27.72
N GLN A 199 -11.61 -5.46 27.96
CA GLN A 199 -11.07 -5.58 29.31
C GLN A 199 -10.87 -4.18 29.95
N PRO A 200 -10.99 -4.04 31.28
CA PRO A 200 -10.89 -2.75 31.97
C PRO A 200 -9.49 -2.12 31.90
N GLU A 201 -8.44 -2.93 31.88
CA GLU A 201 -7.05 -2.44 31.91
C GLU A 201 -6.54 -2.01 30.53
N ILE A 202 -5.84 -0.87 30.47
CA ILE A 202 -5.23 -0.34 29.25
C ILE A 202 -3.78 -0.79 29.18
N THR A 203 -3.47 -1.73 28.28
CA THR A 203 -2.10 -2.14 28.01
C THR A 203 -1.56 -1.50 26.73
N ALA A 204 -0.24 -1.26 26.65
CA ALA A 204 0.43 -0.80 25.43
C ALA A 204 0.17 -1.74 24.24
N GLN A 205 0.02 -3.04 24.51
CA GLN A 205 -0.33 -4.06 23.50
C GLN A 205 -1.68 -3.80 22.80
N MET A 206 -2.63 -3.16 23.46
CA MET A 206 -3.93 -2.84 22.85
C MET A 206 -3.80 -1.82 21.72
N ARG A 207 -2.92 -0.82 21.87
CA ARG A 207 -2.70 0.19 20.83
C ARG A 207 -2.03 -0.41 19.59
N THR A 208 -0.98 -1.18 19.80
CA THR A 208 -0.26 -1.87 18.71
C THR A 208 -1.13 -2.90 18.01
N SER A 209 -2.03 -3.58 18.73
CA SER A 209 -3.00 -4.51 18.17
C SER A 209 -4.00 -3.80 17.25
N HIS A 210 -4.55 -2.65 17.67
CA HIS A 210 -5.54 -1.91 16.87
C HIS A 210 -4.95 -1.41 15.53
N GLU A 211 -3.76 -0.82 15.58
CA GLU A 211 -3.02 -0.38 14.41
C GLU A 211 -2.66 -1.55 13.49
N GLY A 212 -2.24 -2.67 14.06
CA GLY A 212 -1.92 -3.89 13.33
C GLY A 212 -3.13 -4.48 12.58
N VAL A 213 -4.32 -4.47 13.18
CA VAL A 213 -5.56 -4.94 12.55
C VAL A 213 -5.92 -4.07 11.34
N ILE A 214 -5.90 -2.75 11.48
CA ILE A 214 -6.19 -1.82 10.38
C ILE A 214 -5.19 -2.01 9.25
N GLY A 215 -3.88 -2.05 9.55
CA GLY A 215 -2.83 -2.25 8.56
C GLY A 215 -3.00 -3.56 7.78
N GLN A 216 -3.39 -4.65 8.45
CA GLN A 216 -3.64 -5.93 7.79
C GLN A 216 -4.86 -5.90 6.87
N ILE A 217 -5.96 -5.25 7.25
CA ILE A 217 -7.14 -5.11 6.39
C ILE A 217 -6.77 -4.34 5.12
N LEU A 218 -5.97 -3.27 5.26
CA LEU A 218 -5.51 -2.50 4.11
C LEU A 218 -4.57 -3.31 3.21
N THR A 219 -3.71 -4.17 3.79
CA THR A 219 -2.83 -5.08 3.03
C THR A 219 -3.63 -6.14 2.26
N MET A 220 -4.72 -6.65 2.83
CA MET A 220 -5.61 -7.59 2.13
C MET A 220 -6.24 -6.99 0.87
N ASN A 221 -6.39 -5.67 0.78
CA ASN A 221 -6.84 -5.02 -0.45
C ASN A 221 -5.82 -5.19 -1.60
N LEU A 222 -4.53 -5.28 -1.31
CA LEU A 222 -3.50 -5.59 -2.32
C LEU A 222 -3.63 -7.04 -2.81
N LEU A 223 -3.83 -7.99 -1.87
CA LEU A 223 -4.08 -9.40 -2.22
C LEU A 223 -5.35 -9.56 -3.06
N ARG A 224 -6.40 -8.78 -2.76
CA ARG A 224 -7.63 -8.76 -3.56
C ARG A 224 -7.37 -8.33 -5.01
N ILE A 225 -6.56 -7.31 -5.22
CA ILE A 225 -6.20 -6.84 -6.57
C ILE A 225 -5.43 -7.95 -7.32
N GLN A 226 -4.54 -8.67 -6.64
CA GLN A 226 -3.82 -9.79 -7.24
C GLN A 226 -4.77 -10.96 -7.56
N ALA A 227 -5.63 -11.34 -6.63
CA ALA A 227 -6.63 -12.41 -6.80
C ALA A 227 -7.64 -12.08 -7.93
N PHE A 228 -7.95 -10.82 -8.17
CA PHE A 228 -8.79 -10.38 -9.30
C PHE A 228 -8.21 -10.81 -10.66
N TRP A 229 -6.90 -10.78 -10.80
CA TRP A 229 -6.23 -11.13 -12.06
C TRP A 229 -5.99 -12.64 -12.21
N SER A 230 -5.81 -13.37 -11.11
CA SER A 230 -5.44 -14.79 -11.13
C SER A 230 -6.64 -15.75 -11.02
N HIS A 231 -7.77 -15.31 -10.45
CA HIS A 231 -8.85 -16.22 -10.09
C HIS A 231 -10.21 -15.74 -10.62
N TYR A 232 -10.71 -16.41 -11.68
CA TYR A 232 -11.95 -16.05 -12.36
C TYR A 232 -13.16 -15.91 -11.42
N ARG A 233 -13.32 -16.85 -10.48
CA ARG A 233 -14.42 -16.87 -9.51
C ARG A 233 -14.38 -15.63 -8.59
N LEU A 234 -13.21 -15.28 -8.05
CA LEU A 234 -13.05 -14.12 -7.17
C LEU A 234 -13.16 -12.79 -7.95
N ARG A 235 -12.75 -12.79 -9.22
CA ARG A 235 -12.98 -11.65 -10.12
C ARG A 235 -14.46 -11.34 -10.28
N ARG A 236 -15.30 -12.37 -10.46
CA ARG A 236 -16.75 -12.24 -10.56
C ARG A 236 -17.37 -11.77 -9.25
N GLN A 237 -16.76 -12.11 -8.11
CA GLN A 237 -17.21 -11.76 -6.77
C GLN A 237 -16.45 -10.55 -6.17
N ASN A 238 -15.77 -9.77 -6.98
CA ASN A 238 -14.97 -8.63 -6.52
C ASN A 238 -15.78 -7.60 -5.70
N ASN A 239 -17.07 -7.43 -6.02
CA ASN A 239 -17.96 -6.56 -5.26
C ASN A 239 -18.21 -7.10 -3.83
N VAL A 240 -18.35 -8.42 -3.68
CA VAL A 240 -18.49 -9.09 -2.37
C VAL A 240 -17.21 -8.90 -1.55
N LEU A 241 -16.04 -9.05 -2.18
CA LEU A 241 -14.74 -8.84 -1.53
C LEU A 241 -14.56 -7.40 -1.05
N ASN A 242 -14.88 -6.42 -1.89
CA ASN A 242 -14.84 -5.00 -1.50
C ASN A 242 -15.77 -4.74 -0.31
N TYR A 243 -17.01 -5.21 -0.41
CA TYR A 243 -17.99 -5.05 0.66
C TYR A 243 -17.50 -5.68 1.97
N MET A 244 -16.91 -6.85 1.90
CA MET A 244 -16.39 -7.56 3.09
C MET A 244 -15.24 -6.79 3.76
N LEU A 245 -14.31 -6.25 2.99
CA LEU A 245 -13.23 -5.42 3.53
C LEU A 245 -13.75 -4.15 4.23
N HIS A 246 -14.74 -3.48 3.65
CA HIS A 246 -15.41 -2.36 4.30
C HIS A 246 -16.12 -2.76 5.60
N GLN A 247 -16.79 -3.91 5.62
CA GLN A 247 -17.44 -4.38 6.85
C GLN A 247 -16.44 -4.76 7.94
N GLN A 248 -15.27 -5.32 7.59
CA GLN A 248 -14.20 -5.59 8.54
C GLN A 248 -13.62 -4.31 9.13
N LEU A 249 -13.40 -3.26 8.31
CA LEU A 249 -13.03 -1.94 8.82
C LEU A 249 -14.09 -1.36 9.76
N ARG A 250 -15.36 -1.48 9.39
CA ARG A 250 -16.49 -1.03 10.24
C ARG A 250 -16.56 -1.81 11.56
N LEU A 251 -16.26 -3.11 11.56
CA LEU A 251 -16.16 -3.89 12.79
C LEU A 251 -15.11 -3.34 13.75
N THR A 252 -13.93 -2.92 13.26
CA THR A 252 -12.90 -2.31 14.12
C THR A 252 -13.38 -1.01 14.78
N SER A 253 -14.13 -0.19 14.04
CA SER A 253 -14.76 1.03 14.56
C SER A 253 -15.83 0.72 15.62
N VAL A 254 -16.67 -0.32 15.39
CA VAL A 254 -17.69 -0.74 16.35
C VAL A 254 -17.06 -1.26 17.64
N ILE A 255 -16.02 -2.09 17.56
CA ILE A 255 -15.26 -2.60 18.72
C ILE A 255 -14.71 -1.44 19.56
N SER A 256 -14.09 -0.47 18.91
CA SER A 256 -13.54 0.72 19.60
C SER A 256 -14.65 1.59 20.22
N SER A 257 -15.83 1.69 19.58
CA SER A 257 -16.97 2.42 20.09
C SER A 257 -17.53 1.77 21.35
N LEU A 258 -17.70 0.44 21.35
CA LEU A 258 -18.18 -0.32 22.51
C LEU A 258 -17.25 -0.18 23.71
N ARG A 259 -15.92 -0.23 23.50
CA ARG A 259 -14.96 0.01 24.58
C ARG A 259 -15.16 1.38 25.23
N ARG A 260 -15.33 2.44 24.46
CA ARG A 260 -15.52 3.80 25.01
C ARG A 260 -16.82 3.92 25.80
N MET A 261 -17.86 3.27 25.30
CA MET A 261 -19.11 3.21 26.03
C MET A 261 -18.93 2.49 27.38
N LEU A 262 -18.18 1.38 27.43
CA LEU A 262 -17.86 0.68 28.68
C LEU A 262 -17.08 1.55 29.65
N LEU A 263 -16.08 2.29 29.19
CA LEU A 263 -15.27 3.17 30.04
C LEU A 263 -16.07 4.35 30.64
N ASN A 264 -17.13 4.76 29.95
CA ASN A 264 -17.99 5.89 30.36
C ASN A 264 -19.33 5.44 30.98
N TRP A 265 -19.44 4.17 31.33
CA TRP A 265 -20.64 3.60 31.95
C TRP A 265 -20.28 2.81 33.22
N PRO A 266 -20.00 3.49 34.35
CA PRO A 266 -19.58 2.85 35.61
C PRO A 266 -20.67 1.94 36.19
N ASP A 267 -21.96 2.28 35.98
CA ASP A 267 -23.12 1.55 36.54
C ASP A 267 -23.56 0.37 35.65
N HIS A 268 -22.63 -0.23 34.88
CA HIS A 268 -22.98 -1.39 34.02
C HIS A 268 -23.30 -2.63 34.86
N PRO A 269 -24.13 -3.55 34.34
CA PRO A 269 -24.51 -4.79 35.05
C PRO A 269 -23.27 -5.63 35.43
N ALA A 270 -23.26 -6.17 36.64
CA ALA A 270 -22.12 -6.95 37.15
C ALA A 270 -21.82 -8.22 36.32
N ASN A 271 -22.83 -8.79 35.66
CA ASN A 271 -22.68 -9.95 34.77
C ASN A 271 -22.20 -9.63 33.36
N LEU A 272 -22.02 -8.35 33.02
CA LEU A 272 -21.72 -7.91 31.65
C LEU A 272 -20.44 -8.55 31.10
N ALA A 273 -19.37 -8.61 31.89
CA ALA A 273 -18.11 -9.20 31.45
C ALA A 273 -18.26 -10.71 31.12
N ALA A 274 -18.99 -11.46 31.93
CA ALA A 274 -19.24 -12.87 31.70
C ALA A 274 -20.11 -13.09 30.45
N VAL A 275 -21.10 -12.23 30.21
CA VAL A 275 -21.97 -12.31 29.02
C VAL A 275 -21.19 -11.95 27.77
N LEU A 276 -20.28 -10.95 27.81
CA LEU A 276 -19.42 -10.61 26.67
C LEU A 276 -18.48 -11.76 26.31
N ASP A 277 -17.90 -12.46 27.31
CA ASP A 277 -17.06 -13.62 27.06
C ASP A 277 -17.84 -14.80 26.47
N GLN A 278 -19.05 -15.09 26.98
CA GLN A 278 -19.95 -16.10 26.40
C GLN A 278 -20.31 -15.75 24.95
N LEU A 279 -20.57 -14.48 24.66
CA LEU A 279 -20.91 -14.00 23.33
C LEU A 279 -19.74 -14.17 22.36
N LEU A 280 -18.54 -13.83 22.76
CA LEU A 280 -17.33 -14.00 21.94
C LEU A 280 -17.02 -15.48 21.70
N THR A 281 -17.25 -16.34 22.70
CA THR A 281 -17.08 -17.79 22.60
C THR A 281 -18.08 -18.40 21.60
N GLU A 282 -19.34 -17.98 21.63
CA GLU A 282 -20.37 -18.43 20.67
C GLU A 282 -20.07 -17.95 19.25
N LEU A 283 -19.56 -16.72 19.08
CA LEU A 283 -19.15 -16.19 17.78
C LEU A 283 -17.90 -16.88 17.20
N ARG A 284 -17.05 -17.48 18.04
CA ARG A 284 -15.90 -18.30 17.60
C ARG A 284 -16.29 -19.69 17.12
N ALA A 285 -17.48 -20.17 17.50
CA ALA A 285 -17.93 -21.50 17.11
C ALA A 285 -18.04 -21.62 15.58
N PRO A 286 -17.66 -22.76 14.99
CA PRO A 286 -17.70 -22.97 13.54
C PRO A 286 -19.11 -22.87 12.95
N ALA A 287 -20.13 -23.15 13.73
CA ALA A 287 -21.54 -22.95 13.41
C ALA A 287 -22.19 -22.15 14.53
N THR A 288 -22.28 -20.83 14.36
CA THR A 288 -22.92 -19.95 15.34
C THR A 288 -24.42 -20.16 15.37
N ASP A 289 -24.97 -20.54 16.53
CA ASP A 289 -26.38 -20.67 16.74
C ASP A 289 -27.04 -19.31 17.02
N LYS A 290 -27.86 -18.84 16.08
CA LYS A 290 -28.55 -17.55 16.20
C LYS A 290 -29.50 -17.47 17.40
N TYR A 291 -30.10 -18.59 17.81
CA TYR A 291 -30.99 -18.63 18.96
C TYR A 291 -30.23 -18.54 20.27
N ARG A 292 -29.08 -19.20 20.37
CA ARG A 292 -28.17 -19.04 21.52
C ARG A 292 -27.66 -17.62 21.63
N LEU A 293 -27.20 -17.05 20.51
CA LEU A 293 -26.73 -15.68 20.48
C LEU A 293 -27.84 -14.69 20.92
N ALA A 294 -29.05 -14.86 20.43
CA ALA A 294 -30.19 -14.05 20.85
C ALA A 294 -30.48 -14.17 22.35
N ARG A 295 -30.41 -15.39 22.91
CA ARG A 295 -30.56 -15.62 24.35
C ARG A 295 -29.47 -14.95 25.17
N ILE A 296 -28.21 -15.02 24.75
CA ILE A 296 -27.11 -14.36 25.41
C ILE A 296 -27.32 -12.82 25.41
N LEU A 297 -27.72 -12.25 24.28
CA LEU A 297 -28.03 -10.82 24.18
C LEU A 297 -29.24 -10.40 25.01
N GLN A 298 -30.23 -11.28 25.22
CA GLN A 298 -31.39 -11.02 26.08
C GLN A 298 -31.02 -10.93 27.56
N GLN A 299 -29.97 -11.61 28.03
CA GLN A 299 -29.50 -11.54 29.44
C GLN A 299 -29.09 -10.13 29.87
N ILE A 300 -28.64 -9.31 28.91
CA ILE A 300 -28.24 -7.92 29.11
C ILE A 300 -29.17 -6.95 28.38
N ALA A 301 -30.38 -7.35 28.07
CA ALA A 301 -31.34 -6.43 27.46
C ALA A 301 -31.80 -5.38 28.49
N PRO A 302 -31.89 -4.08 28.11
CA PRO A 302 -32.32 -3.04 29.02
C PRO A 302 -33.74 -3.27 29.50
N GLN A 303 -33.93 -3.38 30.81
CA GLN A 303 -35.24 -3.52 31.42
C GLN A 303 -35.93 -2.16 31.62
N ASP A 304 -35.14 -1.12 31.94
CA ASP A 304 -35.65 0.23 32.07
C ASP A 304 -35.57 0.95 30.72
N PRO A 305 -36.70 1.39 30.14
CA PRO A 305 -36.74 2.13 28.90
C PRO A 305 -36.15 3.54 29.01
N THR A 306 -35.90 4.08 30.20
CA THR A 306 -35.31 5.38 30.43
C THR A 306 -33.79 5.33 30.51
N ASP A 307 -33.19 4.15 30.74
CA ASP A 307 -31.72 3.99 30.71
C ASP A 307 -31.22 3.94 29.26
N TYR A 308 -31.02 5.13 28.71
CA TYR A 308 -30.51 5.30 27.35
C TYR A 308 -29.07 4.79 27.17
N ARG A 309 -28.25 4.76 28.24
CA ARG A 309 -26.86 4.28 28.20
C ARG A 309 -26.82 2.78 27.96
N HIS A 310 -27.55 2.04 28.79
CA HIS A 310 -27.69 0.59 28.64
C HIS A 310 -28.26 0.22 27.26
N ARG A 311 -29.33 0.93 26.85
CA ARG A 311 -29.96 0.71 25.57
C ARG A 311 -29.02 0.99 24.38
N ALA A 312 -28.27 2.10 24.41
CA ALA A 312 -27.32 2.44 23.36
C ALA A 312 -26.19 1.39 23.24
N PHE A 313 -25.68 0.95 24.39
CA PHE A 313 -24.67 -0.13 24.43
C PHE A 313 -25.22 -1.43 23.85
N TRP A 314 -26.38 -1.86 24.27
CA TRP A 314 -27.03 -3.08 23.80
C TRP A 314 -27.31 -3.05 22.29
N LEU A 315 -27.83 -1.95 21.76
CA LEU A 315 -28.05 -1.78 20.33
C LEU A 315 -26.73 -1.84 19.54
N ARG A 316 -25.67 -1.27 20.08
CA ARG A 316 -24.35 -1.29 19.43
C ARG A 316 -23.72 -2.67 19.47
N LEU A 317 -23.89 -3.41 20.56
CA LEU A 317 -23.42 -4.79 20.68
C LEU A 317 -24.20 -5.72 19.72
N ARG A 318 -25.52 -5.54 19.63
CA ARG A 318 -26.36 -6.27 18.65
C ARG A 318 -25.93 -5.96 17.22
N HIS A 319 -25.59 -4.72 16.94
CA HIS A 319 -25.06 -4.33 15.62
C HIS A 319 -23.71 -5.00 15.33
N PHE A 320 -22.81 -5.09 16.32
CA PHE A 320 -21.55 -5.84 16.21
C PHE A 320 -21.79 -7.30 15.84
N CYS A 321 -22.64 -8.00 16.56
CA CYS A 321 -22.97 -9.39 16.27
C CYS A 321 -23.54 -9.56 14.85
N TRP A 322 -24.45 -8.67 14.45
CA TRP A 322 -25.05 -8.71 13.11
C TRP A 322 -24.01 -8.50 12.01
N LEU A 323 -23.11 -7.53 12.16
CA LEU A 323 -22.01 -7.29 11.21
C LEU A 323 -21.09 -8.50 11.12
N TYR A 324 -20.71 -9.05 12.27
CA TYR A 324 -19.82 -10.22 12.33
C TYR A 324 -20.43 -11.44 11.62
N LEU A 325 -21.67 -11.77 11.94
CA LEU A 325 -22.40 -12.87 11.29
C LEU A 325 -22.59 -12.64 9.79
N ARG A 326 -22.79 -11.40 9.38
CA ARG A 326 -22.90 -11.03 7.98
C ARG A 326 -21.58 -11.24 7.25
N CYS A 327 -20.46 -10.83 7.84
CA CYS A 327 -19.13 -11.11 7.32
C CYS A 327 -18.86 -12.61 7.20
N SER A 328 -19.20 -13.40 8.22
CA SER A 328 -19.03 -14.85 8.21
C SER A 328 -19.83 -15.52 7.09
N ARG A 329 -21.08 -15.11 6.87
CA ARG A 329 -21.90 -15.61 5.74
C ARG A 329 -21.31 -15.26 4.38
N TRP A 330 -20.79 -14.04 4.20
CA TRP A 330 -20.14 -13.66 2.95
C TRP A 330 -18.84 -14.44 2.72
N LEU A 331 -18.09 -14.72 3.78
CA LEU A 331 -16.89 -15.56 3.69
C LEU A 331 -17.23 -16.98 3.25
N GLN A 332 -18.24 -17.62 3.86
CA GLN A 332 -18.73 -18.94 3.44
C GLN A 332 -19.18 -18.95 1.98
N LYS A 333 -19.83 -17.90 1.51
CA LYS A 333 -20.22 -17.75 0.10
C LYS A 333 -19.00 -17.66 -0.83
N LEU A 334 -17.97 -16.92 -0.43
CA LEU A 334 -16.70 -16.81 -1.17
C LEU A 334 -15.97 -18.16 -1.25
N GLU A 335 -16.02 -18.95 -0.18
CA GLU A 335 -15.45 -20.30 -0.11
C GLU A 335 -16.27 -21.34 -0.90
N GLY A 336 -17.51 -21.01 -1.27
CA GLY A 336 -18.41 -21.89 -2.01
C GLY A 336 -19.15 -22.91 -1.17
N ALA A 337 -19.17 -22.74 0.14
CA ALA A 337 -19.86 -23.62 1.07
C ALA A 337 -21.41 -23.47 1.03
N THR A 338 -21.92 -22.38 0.48
CA THR A 338 -23.36 -22.12 0.34
C THR A 338 -23.75 -21.91 -1.12
N PRO A 339 -24.92 -22.45 -1.58
CA PRO A 339 -25.41 -22.16 -2.91
C PRO A 339 -25.59 -20.64 -3.08
N VAL A 340 -25.30 -20.17 -4.27
CA VAL A 340 -25.37 -18.74 -4.63
C VAL A 340 -26.82 -18.29 -4.51
N SER A 341 -27.21 -17.73 -3.35
CA SER A 341 -28.42 -16.94 -3.29
C SER A 341 -28.21 -15.66 -4.13
N ASP A 342 -29.21 -15.25 -4.93
CA ASP A 342 -29.12 -14.09 -5.82
C ASP A 342 -28.94 -12.73 -5.12
N ILE A 343 -28.88 -12.73 -3.80
CA ILE A 343 -28.65 -11.50 -3.02
C ILE A 343 -27.21 -11.04 -3.26
N GLN A 344 -27.06 -10.01 -4.08
CA GLN A 344 -25.79 -9.31 -4.25
C GLN A 344 -25.63 -8.26 -3.13
N PRO A 345 -24.41 -8.05 -2.63
CA PRO A 345 -24.17 -6.94 -1.71
C PRO A 345 -24.38 -5.61 -2.44
N PRO A 346 -24.69 -4.53 -1.71
CA PRO A 346 -24.68 -3.20 -2.28
C PRO A 346 -23.35 -2.94 -3.02
N ARG A 347 -23.41 -2.30 -4.16
CA ARG A 347 -22.17 -1.90 -4.87
C ARG A 347 -21.41 -0.91 -4.00
N VAL A 348 -20.24 -1.31 -3.55
CA VAL A 348 -19.32 -0.47 -2.77
C VAL A 348 -18.14 -0.14 -3.66
N THR A 349 -17.74 1.12 -3.67
CA THR A 349 -16.52 1.55 -4.35
C THR A 349 -15.32 0.85 -3.72
N SER A 350 -14.26 0.63 -4.51
CA SER A 350 -12.99 0.14 -3.96
C SER A 350 -12.52 1.05 -2.83
N LEU A 351 -11.76 0.51 -1.87
CA LEU A 351 -11.19 1.29 -0.78
C LEU A 351 -10.48 2.53 -1.33
N ALA A 352 -11.01 3.71 -1.00
CA ALA A 352 -10.44 4.97 -1.44
C ALA A 352 -9.09 5.21 -0.77
N ARG A 353 -8.13 5.74 -1.53
CA ARG A 353 -6.78 6.03 -1.05
C ARG A 353 -6.50 7.52 -1.13
N HIS A 354 -5.77 8.01 -0.14
CA HIS A 354 -5.30 9.39 -0.18
C HIS A 354 -4.15 9.53 -1.18
N THR A 355 -4.28 10.48 -2.09
CA THR A 355 -3.24 10.90 -3.04
C THR A 355 -2.82 12.33 -2.73
N ASP A 356 -1.51 12.56 -2.61
CA ASP A 356 -0.96 13.90 -2.40
C ASP A 356 -0.50 14.47 -3.74
N SER A 357 -1.38 15.21 -4.42
CA SER A 357 -1.10 15.81 -5.74
C SER A 357 0.06 16.80 -5.70
N TYR A 358 0.28 17.48 -4.57
CA TYR A 358 1.41 18.39 -4.41
C TYR A 358 2.73 17.63 -4.39
N GLU A 359 2.81 16.54 -3.64
CA GLU A 359 4.02 15.70 -3.59
C GLU A 359 4.29 15.09 -4.98
N ALA A 360 3.25 14.63 -5.67
CA ALA A 360 3.38 14.10 -7.02
C ALA A 360 3.92 15.15 -8.00
N ALA A 361 3.38 16.37 -7.98
CA ALA A 361 3.85 17.47 -8.83
C ALA A 361 5.29 17.86 -8.51
N TYR A 362 5.64 17.91 -7.24
CA TYR A 362 7.02 18.20 -6.81
C TYR A 362 8.00 17.14 -7.28
N ASN A 363 7.64 15.87 -7.19
CA ASN A 363 8.46 14.75 -7.69
C ASN A 363 8.62 14.80 -9.21
N GLY A 364 7.56 15.13 -9.95
CA GLY A 364 7.61 15.31 -11.41
C GLY A 364 8.53 16.47 -11.79
N LEU A 365 8.41 17.62 -11.12
CA LEU A 365 9.27 18.79 -11.36
C LEU A 365 10.74 18.49 -11.02
N ARG A 366 11.01 17.82 -9.91
CA ARG A 366 12.37 17.41 -9.56
C ARG A 366 12.99 16.53 -10.63
N THR A 367 12.25 15.53 -11.12
CA THR A 367 12.72 14.65 -12.19
C THR A 367 12.98 15.44 -13.47
N PHE A 368 12.06 16.31 -13.87
CA PHE A 368 12.23 17.20 -15.03
C PHE A 368 13.52 18.03 -14.94
N LEU A 369 13.72 18.73 -13.82
CA LEU A 369 14.92 19.55 -13.60
C LEU A 369 16.20 18.72 -13.59
N CYS A 370 16.17 17.55 -12.96
CA CYS A 370 17.31 16.66 -12.91
C CYS A 370 17.74 16.20 -14.31
N ILE A 371 16.79 15.84 -15.18
CA ILE A 371 17.08 15.42 -16.55
C ILE A 371 17.60 16.60 -17.37
N ILE A 372 17.00 17.79 -17.28
CA ILE A 372 17.47 19.01 -17.98
C ILE A 372 18.92 19.32 -17.61
N ILE A 373 19.24 19.36 -16.32
CA ILE A 373 20.59 19.69 -15.84
C ILE A 373 21.59 18.62 -16.28
N GLY A 374 21.24 17.36 -16.19
CA GLY A 374 22.09 16.25 -16.61
C GLY A 374 22.34 16.25 -18.12
N CYS A 375 21.31 16.49 -18.94
CA CYS A 375 21.45 16.60 -20.39
C CYS A 375 22.29 17.85 -20.79
N ALA A 376 22.06 18.98 -20.12
CA ALA A 376 22.86 20.18 -20.35
C ALA A 376 24.33 19.91 -20.08
N TYR A 377 24.64 19.23 -18.97
CA TYR A 377 26.03 18.82 -18.70
C TYR A 377 26.57 17.89 -19.80
N TRP A 378 25.82 16.89 -20.22
CA TRP A 378 26.24 15.95 -21.26
C TRP A 378 26.46 16.60 -22.61
N ILE A 379 25.54 17.46 -23.05
CA ILE A 379 25.68 18.21 -24.32
C ILE A 379 26.96 19.05 -24.33
N ASN A 380 27.29 19.72 -23.21
CA ASN A 380 28.47 20.56 -23.14
C ASN A 380 29.77 19.78 -23.00
N THR A 381 29.77 18.61 -22.35
CA THR A 381 31.00 17.83 -22.13
C THR A 381 31.22 16.77 -23.20
N GLN A 382 30.20 16.40 -23.95
CA GLN A 382 30.24 15.32 -24.96
C GLN A 382 30.80 14.00 -24.42
N TRP A 383 30.52 13.72 -23.13
CA TRP A 383 31.00 12.51 -22.47
C TRP A 383 30.34 11.24 -23.04
N ASP A 384 31.15 10.29 -23.52
CA ASP A 384 30.66 9.06 -24.19
C ASP A 384 29.71 8.26 -23.33
N ALA A 385 29.95 8.14 -22.03
CA ALA A 385 29.07 7.43 -21.10
C ALA A 385 27.87 8.24 -20.56
N GLY A 386 27.64 9.44 -21.09
CA GLY A 386 26.54 10.30 -20.68
C GLY A 386 25.18 9.68 -20.86
N SER A 387 24.98 8.88 -21.92
CA SER A 387 23.75 8.13 -22.16
C SER A 387 23.45 7.13 -21.05
N SER A 388 24.44 6.35 -20.64
CA SER A 388 24.32 5.37 -19.54
C SER A 388 24.07 6.06 -18.19
N ALA A 389 24.73 7.20 -17.95
CA ALA A 389 24.54 8.00 -16.74
C ALA A 389 23.12 8.56 -16.65
N LEU A 390 22.62 9.20 -17.70
CA LEU A 390 21.28 9.80 -17.73
C LEU A 390 20.17 8.76 -17.71
N THR A 391 20.37 7.63 -18.37
CA THR A 391 19.43 6.51 -18.34
C THR A 391 19.24 6.03 -16.90
N LEU A 392 20.30 5.78 -16.15
CA LEU A 392 20.18 5.31 -14.77
C LEU A 392 19.73 6.43 -13.81
N THR A 393 20.04 7.68 -14.11
CA THR A 393 19.46 8.84 -13.42
C THR A 393 17.95 8.89 -13.58
N ALA A 394 17.44 8.75 -14.82
CA ALA A 394 16.00 8.75 -15.10
C ALA A 394 15.29 7.58 -14.40
N ILE A 395 15.83 6.37 -14.52
CA ILE A 395 15.31 5.17 -13.82
C ILE A 395 15.24 5.43 -12.31
N SER A 396 16.31 5.94 -11.72
CA SER A 396 16.40 6.22 -10.29
C SER A 396 15.39 7.27 -9.85
N CYS A 397 15.29 8.39 -10.58
CA CYS A 397 14.33 9.46 -10.27
C CYS A 397 12.87 8.99 -10.36
N VAL A 398 12.52 8.23 -11.38
CA VAL A 398 11.16 7.77 -11.59
C VAL A 398 10.77 6.69 -10.57
N LEU A 399 11.59 5.64 -10.39
CA LEU A 399 11.25 4.50 -9.54
C LEU A 399 11.26 4.84 -8.04
N TYR A 400 12.21 5.63 -7.60
CA TYR A 400 12.37 5.89 -6.16
C TYR A 400 11.63 7.12 -5.66
N SER A 401 11.07 7.95 -6.55
CA SER A 401 10.23 9.09 -6.16
C SER A 401 8.98 8.68 -5.37
N SER A 402 8.42 7.50 -5.65
CA SER A 402 7.22 6.97 -4.99
C SER A 402 7.50 6.15 -3.73
N THR A 403 8.77 5.90 -3.40
CA THR A 403 9.13 5.12 -2.20
C THR A 403 8.99 5.94 -0.92
N PRO A 404 8.68 5.30 0.23
CA PRO A 404 8.56 6.01 1.52
C PRO A 404 9.86 6.73 1.93
N SER A 405 11.02 6.16 1.62
CA SER A 405 12.34 6.72 1.90
C SER A 405 13.21 6.73 0.64
N PRO A 406 13.05 7.73 -0.26
CA PRO A 406 13.75 7.76 -1.54
C PRO A 406 15.28 7.75 -1.40
N ILE A 407 15.82 8.52 -0.47
CA ILE A 407 17.27 8.63 -0.23
C ILE A 407 17.85 7.27 0.19
N ASN A 408 17.21 6.55 1.09
CA ASN A 408 17.66 5.22 1.51
C ASN A 408 17.59 4.21 0.35
N SER A 409 16.56 4.30 -0.48
CA SER A 409 16.41 3.44 -1.67
C SER A 409 17.51 3.69 -2.69
N ILE A 410 17.87 4.95 -2.95
CA ILE A 410 18.98 5.32 -3.85
C ILE A 410 20.33 4.91 -3.26
N THR A 411 20.53 5.08 -1.95
CA THR A 411 21.77 4.62 -1.27
C THR A 411 21.91 3.09 -1.38
N THR A 412 20.80 2.37 -1.27
CA THR A 412 20.79 0.90 -1.47
C THR A 412 21.11 0.54 -2.92
N LEU A 413 20.56 1.29 -3.89
CA LEU A 413 20.92 1.13 -5.31
C LEU A 413 22.40 1.42 -5.56
N LEU A 414 22.96 2.48 -4.98
CA LEU A 414 24.39 2.79 -5.12
C LEU A 414 25.26 1.64 -4.64
N LYS A 415 24.95 1.05 -3.49
CA LYS A 415 25.64 -0.15 -2.98
C LYS A 415 25.52 -1.32 -3.96
N ALA A 416 24.32 -1.55 -4.52
CA ALA A 416 24.09 -2.60 -5.48
C ALA A 416 24.89 -2.39 -6.78
N VAL A 417 24.89 -1.17 -7.31
CA VAL A 417 25.59 -0.79 -8.53
C VAL A 417 27.12 -0.94 -8.38
N LEU A 418 27.69 -0.50 -7.26
CA LEU A 418 29.11 -0.68 -6.96
C LEU A 418 29.49 -2.17 -6.89
N LEU A 419 28.67 -2.97 -6.21
CA LEU A 419 28.92 -4.41 -6.12
C LEU A 419 28.79 -5.10 -7.48
N LEU A 420 27.76 -4.72 -8.28
CA LEU A 420 27.55 -5.26 -9.62
C LEU A 420 28.67 -4.89 -10.58
N SER A 421 29.18 -3.66 -10.53
CA SER A 421 30.28 -3.24 -11.40
C SER A 421 31.51 -4.14 -11.26
N VAL A 422 31.87 -4.47 -10.01
CA VAL A 422 33.01 -5.37 -9.74
C VAL A 422 32.67 -6.82 -10.09
N ALA A 423 31.51 -7.31 -9.63
CA ALA A 423 31.13 -8.70 -9.85
C ALA A 423 30.93 -9.02 -11.35
N CYS A 424 30.26 -8.16 -12.10
CA CYS A 424 30.04 -8.33 -13.53
C CYS A 424 31.32 -8.18 -14.35
N PHE A 425 32.27 -7.33 -13.91
CA PHE A 425 33.59 -7.27 -14.53
C PHE A 425 34.32 -8.62 -14.43
N VAL A 426 34.37 -9.21 -13.22
CA VAL A 426 35.01 -10.51 -13.01
C VAL A 426 34.29 -11.62 -13.81
N VAL A 427 32.96 -11.62 -13.84
CA VAL A 427 32.20 -12.61 -14.60
C VAL A 427 32.42 -12.45 -16.09
N LYS A 428 32.33 -11.22 -16.63
CA LYS A 428 32.43 -10.97 -18.07
C LYS A 428 33.82 -11.28 -18.61
N PHE A 429 34.86 -10.70 -18.00
CA PHE A 429 36.24 -10.80 -18.50
C PHE A 429 37.01 -11.99 -17.91
N GLY A 430 36.60 -12.51 -16.75
CA GLY A 430 37.25 -13.71 -16.17
C GLY A 430 36.64 -15.04 -16.62
N LEU A 431 35.29 -15.06 -16.78
CA LEU A 431 34.58 -16.31 -17.05
C LEU A 431 34.01 -16.37 -18.47
N MET A 432 33.21 -15.35 -18.87
CA MET A 432 32.47 -15.41 -20.15
C MET A 432 33.39 -15.42 -21.38
N ILE A 433 34.54 -14.78 -21.31
CA ILE A 433 35.50 -14.76 -22.41
C ILE A 433 36.06 -16.17 -22.76
N GLN A 434 35.92 -17.14 -21.83
CA GLN A 434 36.37 -18.52 -21.99
C GLN A 434 35.22 -19.45 -22.38
N ILE A 435 34.01 -18.94 -22.52
CA ILE A 435 32.80 -19.75 -22.75
C ILE A 435 32.23 -19.38 -24.13
N ASP A 436 32.30 -20.33 -25.05
CA ASP A 436 31.76 -20.19 -26.41
C ASP A 436 30.34 -20.75 -26.54
N ASP A 437 29.90 -21.59 -25.57
CA ASP A 437 28.60 -22.25 -25.60
C ASP A 437 27.61 -21.59 -24.64
N PHE A 438 26.46 -21.21 -25.17
CA PHE A 438 25.36 -20.61 -24.40
C PHE A 438 24.91 -21.50 -23.22
N TRP A 439 24.82 -22.79 -23.38
CA TRP A 439 24.38 -23.72 -22.33
C TRP A 439 25.37 -23.79 -21.17
N VAL A 440 26.68 -23.73 -21.45
CA VAL A 440 27.73 -23.65 -20.44
C VAL A 440 27.60 -22.31 -19.68
N PHE A 441 27.36 -21.22 -20.40
CA PHE A 441 27.10 -19.91 -19.76
C PHE A 441 25.90 -19.97 -18.82
N CYS A 442 24.76 -20.51 -19.26
CA CYS A 442 23.58 -20.70 -18.41
C CYS A 442 23.87 -21.61 -17.20
N ALA A 443 24.69 -22.66 -17.35
CA ALA A 443 25.08 -23.53 -16.24
C ALA A 443 25.83 -22.79 -15.12
N PHE A 444 26.59 -21.74 -15.45
CA PHE A 444 27.23 -20.86 -14.47
C PHE A 444 26.27 -19.78 -13.92
N LEU A 445 25.46 -19.19 -14.78
CA LEU A 445 24.56 -18.11 -14.41
C LEU A 445 23.42 -18.60 -13.50
N PHE A 446 22.87 -19.77 -13.78
CA PHE A 446 21.71 -20.31 -13.08
C PHE A 446 21.93 -20.52 -11.56
N PRO A 447 23.01 -21.15 -11.09
CA PRO A 447 23.28 -21.28 -9.65
C PRO A 447 23.45 -19.93 -8.95
N ILE A 448 24.05 -18.95 -9.62
CA ILE A 448 24.21 -17.58 -9.09
C ILE A 448 22.83 -16.96 -8.88
N LEU A 449 21.95 -17.04 -9.88
CA LEU A 449 20.60 -16.53 -9.81
C LEU A 449 19.79 -17.19 -8.70
N VAL A 450 19.83 -18.52 -8.59
CA VAL A 450 19.15 -19.27 -7.54
C VAL A 450 19.63 -18.83 -6.16
N THR A 451 20.96 -18.70 -5.99
CA THR A 451 21.55 -18.26 -4.71
C THR A 451 21.11 -16.87 -4.33
N LEU A 452 21.15 -15.91 -5.26
CA LEU A 452 20.69 -14.52 -5.03
C LEU A 452 19.19 -14.47 -4.66
N GLN A 453 18.35 -15.26 -5.34
CA GLN A 453 16.92 -15.37 -5.01
C GLN A 453 16.70 -15.94 -3.60
N MET A 454 17.45 -16.96 -3.21
CA MET A 454 17.38 -17.57 -1.88
C MET A 454 17.79 -16.57 -0.79
N ILE A 455 18.92 -15.89 -0.96
CA ILE A 455 19.41 -14.90 -0.01
C ILE A 455 18.38 -13.77 0.15
N LYS A 456 17.79 -13.29 -0.95
CA LYS A 456 16.72 -12.28 -0.94
C LYS A 456 15.53 -12.71 -0.07
N LEU A 457 15.08 -13.96 -0.20
CA LEU A 457 13.92 -14.48 0.53
C LEU A 457 14.20 -14.71 2.03
N GLN A 458 15.43 -15.03 2.39
CA GLN A 458 15.82 -15.35 3.77
C GLN A 458 16.25 -14.15 4.58
N ASN A 459 16.61 -13.04 3.93
CA ASN A 459 17.09 -11.82 4.60
C ASN A 459 16.17 -10.62 4.32
N PRO A 460 14.99 -10.53 4.96
CA PRO A 460 14.04 -9.44 4.75
C PRO A 460 14.64 -8.03 4.89
N PRO A 461 15.54 -7.74 5.86
CA PRO A 461 16.15 -6.42 5.98
C PRO A 461 16.96 -5.99 4.75
N TYR A 462 17.57 -6.94 4.06
CA TYR A 462 18.41 -6.70 2.87
C TYR A 462 17.73 -7.13 1.55
N ALA A 463 16.46 -7.51 1.59
CA ALA A 463 15.72 -7.99 0.41
C ALA A 463 15.70 -6.96 -0.73
N ALA A 464 15.69 -5.67 -0.41
CA ALA A 464 15.77 -4.59 -1.41
C ALA A 464 17.11 -4.59 -2.14
N LEU A 465 18.25 -4.73 -1.42
CA LEU A 465 19.57 -4.81 -2.01
C LEU A 465 19.69 -6.01 -2.95
N TRP A 466 19.34 -7.19 -2.48
CA TRP A 466 19.40 -8.43 -3.28
C TRP A 466 18.45 -8.37 -4.48
N GLY A 467 17.28 -7.76 -4.31
CA GLY A 467 16.34 -7.50 -5.41
C GLY A 467 16.91 -6.62 -6.50
N GLN A 468 17.60 -5.56 -6.14
CA GLN A 468 18.27 -4.66 -7.07
C GLN A 468 19.43 -5.34 -7.80
N LEU A 469 20.24 -6.13 -7.08
CA LEU A 469 21.30 -6.93 -7.69
C LEU A 469 20.75 -7.86 -8.80
N ILE A 470 19.66 -8.56 -8.54
CA ILE A 470 19.04 -9.47 -9.51
C ILE A 470 18.49 -8.70 -10.72
N VAL A 471 17.82 -7.59 -10.51
CA VAL A 471 17.18 -6.80 -11.57
C VAL A 471 18.20 -6.11 -12.47
N PHE A 472 19.24 -5.50 -11.88
CA PHE A 472 20.22 -4.74 -12.64
C PHE A 472 21.39 -5.59 -13.17
N MET A 473 21.53 -6.86 -12.74
CA MET A 473 22.62 -7.72 -13.17
C MET A 473 22.71 -7.82 -14.69
N GLY A 474 21.58 -7.96 -15.40
CA GLY A 474 21.55 -8.04 -16.85
C GLY A 474 22.16 -6.81 -17.51
N SER A 475 21.77 -5.61 -17.08
CA SER A 475 22.27 -4.34 -17.64
C SER A 475 23.71 -4.02 -17.28
N PHE A 476 24.27 -4.64 -16.23
CA PHE A 476 25.68 -4.51 -15.88
C PHE A 476 26.55 -5.58 -16.56
N LEU A 477 26.03 -6.76 -16.75
CA LEU A 477 26.73 -7.82 -17.48
C LEU A 477 26.78 -7.55 -18.99
N THR A 478 25.78 -6.82 -19.53
CA THR A 478 25.69 -6.39 -20.94
C THR A 478 25.98 -7.54 -21.91
N VAL A 479 25.15 -8.60 -21.81
CA VAL A 479 25.19 -9.73 -22.73
C VAL A 479 24.54 -9.32 -24.03
N THR A 480 25.34 -9.10 -25.09
CA THR A 480 24.90 -8.68 -26.42
C THR A 480 25.02 -9.82 -27.43
N ASN A 481 24.35 -9.69 -28.56
CA ASN A 481 24.45 -10.61 -29.69
C ASN A 481 24.86 -9.84 -30.96
N PRO A 482 26.09 -9.98 -31.47
CA PRO A 482 27.20 -10.83 -30.98
C PRO A 482 27.83 -10.32 -29.67
N PRO A 483 28.52 -11.21 -28.90
CA PRO A 483 29.19 -10.83 -27.67
C PRO A 483 30.29 -9.81 -27.91
N SER A 484 30.34 -8.76 -27.11
CA SER A 484 31.42 -7.74 -27.16
C SER A 484 32.22 -7.75 -25.86
N TYR A 485 33.56 -7.77 -25.99
CA TYR A 485 34.49 -7.82 -24.86
C TYR A 485 35.42 -6.60 -24.78
N ASP A 486 34.90 -5.42 -25.18
CA ASP A 486 35.61 -4.18 -24.99
C ASP A 486 35.56 -3.74 -23.53
N TYR A 487 36.71 -3.87 -22.84
CA TYR A 487 36.83 -3.52 -21.42
C TYR A 487 36.75 -2.01 -21.18
N GLN A 488 37.21 -1.21 -22.12
CA GLN A 488 37.22 0.27 -21.98
C GLN A 488 35.80 0.82 -22.03
N SER A 489 35.03 0.41 -23.02
CA SER A 489 33.61 0.75 -23.13
C SER A 489 32.81 0.25 -21.91
N PHE A 490 33.05 -1.01 -21.49
CA PHE A 490 32.39 -1.57 -20.32
C PHE A 490 32.67 -0.79 -19.03
N LEU A 491 33.93 -0.43 -18.76
CA LEU A 491 34.29 0.35 -17.58
C LEU A 491 33.69 1.75 -17.63
N ASN A 492 33.78 2.42 -18.79
CA ASN A 492 33.22 3.75 -18.96
C ASN A 492 31.70 3.76 -18.74
N ASP A 493 30.97 2.82 -19.30
CA ASP A 493 29.52 2.66 -19.11
C ASP A 493 29.16 2.41 -17.63
N ASN A 494 29.92 1.55 -16.95
CA ASN A 494 29.66 1.26 -15.54
C ASN A 494 29.98 2.47 -14.65
N ILE A 495 31.01 3.24 -14.95
CA ILE A 495 31.30 4.52 -14.28
C ILE A 495 30.14 5.49 -14.55
N GLY A 496 29.68 5.58 -15.79
CA GLY A 496 28.50 6.38 -16.15
C GLY A 496 27.28 6.02 -15.31
N LYS A 497 26.96 4.73 -15.17
CA LYS A 497 25.86 4.25 -14.34
C LYS A 497 26.02 4.63 -12.86
N ILE A 498 27.25 4.52 -12.31
CA ILE A 498 27.54 4.93 -10.92
C ILE A 498 27.32 6.44 -10.76
N VAL A 499 27.86 7.25 -11.67
CA VAL A 499 27.70 8.70 -11.67
C VAL A 499 26.22 9.08 -11.80
N GLY A 500 25.46 8.37 -12.63
CA GLY A 500 24.01 8.59 -12.76
C GLY A 500 23.23 8.39 -11.47
N VAL A 501 23.55 7.33 -10.71
CA VAL A 501 22.94 7.09 -9.39
C VAL A 501 23.34 8.15 -8.37
N LEU A 502 24.62 8.56 -8.38
CA LEU A 502 25.12 9.63 -7.52
C LEU A 502 24.44 10.96 -7.83
N PHE A 503 24.27 11.28 -9.12
CA PHE A 503 23.58 12.49 -9.56
C PHE A 503 22.10 12.50 -9.16
N ALA A 504 21.39 11.38 -9.33
CA ALA A 504 20.05 11.22 -8.81
C ALA A 504 20.00 11.39 -7.27
N GLY A 505 20.94 10.78 -6.56
CA GLY A 505 21.06 10.92 -5.10
C GLY A 505 21.29 12.38 -4.68
N LEU A 506 22.14 13.11 -5.37
CA LEU A 506 22.39 14.54 -5.15
C LEU A 506 21.12 15.37 -5.41
N ALA A 507 20.39 15.08 -6.49
CA ALA A 507 19.11 15.74 -6.78
C ALA A 507 18.09 15.53 -5.66
N PHE A 508 17.99 14.33 -5.08
CA PHE A 508 17.11 14.06 -3.93
C PHE A 508 17.61 14.69 -2.61
N GLN A 509 18.90 14.97 -2.48
CA GLN A 509 19.44 15.68 -1.32
C GLN A 509 19.24 17.20 -1.40
N ILE A 510 19.39 17.79 -2.60
CA ILE A 510 19.20 19.22 -2.83
C ILE A 510 17.70 19.54 -2.87
N LEU A 511 16.96 18.87 -3.75
CA LEU A 511 15.52 18.99 -3.89
C LEU A 511 14.85 17.93 -3.00
N ARG A 512 14.99 18.10 -1.69
CA ARG A 512 14.51 17.11 -0.71
C ARG A 512 13.03 16.84 -0.89
N PRO A 513 12.59 15.56 -0.82
CA PRO A 513 11.18 15.25 -0.70
C PRO A 513 10.61 15.99 0.50
N SER A 514 9.32 16.27 0.47
CA SER A 514 8.66 16.94 1.60
C SER A 514 8.98 16.21 2.90
N SER A 515 9.40 16.96 3.92
CA SER A 515 9.67 16.37 5.25
C SER A 515 8.41 15.67 5.77
N ASP A 516 8.59 14.62 6.54
CA ASP A 516 7.48 13.88 7.16
C ASP A 516 6.53 14.81 7.90
N LYS A 517 7.04 15.83 8.56
CA LYS A 517 6.26 16.87 9.22
C LYS A 517 5.35 17.64 8.26
N ARG A 518 5.81 17.99 7.05
CA ARG A 518 4.98 18.67 6.03
C ARG A 518 3.94 17.73 5.44
N LYS A 519 4.30 16.47 5.16
CA LYS A 519 3.37 15.43 4.68
C LYS A 519 2.26 15.21 5.71
N SER A 520 2.63 14.99 6.95
CA SER A 520 1.69 14.79 8.06
C SER A 520 0.74 15.95 8.24
N ARG A 521 1.23 17.20 8.19
CA ARG A 521 0.37 18.39 8.25
C ARG A 521 -0.61 18.50 7.07
N ARG A 522 -0.22 18.05 5.86
CA ARG A 522 -1.15 18.00 4.71
C ARG A 522 -2.22 16.93 4.91
N ILE A 523 -1.84 15.75 5.39
CA ILE A 523 -2.78 14.67 5.70
C ILE A 523 -3.77 15.10 6.78
N ILE A 524 -3.31 15.75 7.85
CA ILE A 524 -4.16 16.26 8.93
C ILE A 524 -5.13 17.32 8.40
N ARG A 525 -4.65 18.25 7.56
CA ARG A 525 -5.52 19.26 6.93
C ARG A 525 -6.59 18.63 6.02
N ALA A 526 -6.19 17.62 5.25
CA ALA A 526 -7.12 16.89 4.40
C ALA A 526 -8.17 16.12 5.22
N LEU A 527 -7.78 15.50 6.34
CA LEU A 527 -8.72 14.86 7.28
C LEU A 527 -9.74 15.85 7.84
N ARG A 528 -9.27 17.02 8.30
CA ARG A 528 -10.15 18.06 8.81
C ARG A 528 -11.12 18.57 7.75
N ARG A 529 -10.64 18.81 6.53
CA ARG A 529 -11.45 19.26 5.41
C ARG A 529 -12.53 18.26 5.04
N ASP A 530 -12.18 16.99 4.92
CA ASP A 530 -13.13 15.95 4.54
C ASP A 530 -14.16 15.71 5.65
N PHE A 531 -13.74 15.79 6.93
CA PHE A 531 -14.70 15.73 8.04
C PHE A 531 -15.63 16.94 8.06
N SER A 532 -15.12 18.13 7.78
CA SER A 532 -15.96 19.33 7.64
C SER A 532 -16.98 19.20 6.49
N ASP A 533 -16.58 18.56 5.37
CA ASP A 533 -17.51 18.23 4.29
C ASP A 533 -18.60 17.27 4.77
N GLN A 534 -18.24 16.27 5.59
CA GLN A 534 -19.22 15.36 6.21
C GLN A 534 -20.23 16.08 7.14
N LEU A 535 -19.86 17.21 7.72
CA LEU A 535 -20.77 18.05 8.52
C LEU A 535 -21.64 18.98 7.66
N SER A 536 -21.44 19.05 6.36
CA SER A 536 -22.24 19.86 5.45
C SER A 536 -23.62 19.21 5.18
N LYS A 537 -24.60 20.01 4.71
CA LYS A 537 -25.95 19.48 4.40
C LYS A 537 -25.95 18.43 3.28
N LYS A 538 -25.02 18.54 2.31
CA LYS A 538 -24.85 17.59 1.19
C LYS A 538 -23.37 17.21 1.08
N PRO A 539 -22.92 16.13 1.71
CA PRO A 539 -21.54 15.71 1.59
C PRO A 539 -21.23 15.23 0.17
N GLN A 540 -20.05 15.57 -0.32
CA GLN A 540 -19.57 15.15 -1.64
C GLN A 540 -19.16 13.66 -1.66
N GLN A 541 -18.74 13.13 -0.51
CA GLN A 541 -18.27 11.76 -0.36
C GLN A 541 -19.32 10.89 0.33
N SER A 542 -19.45 9.63 -0.13
CA SER A 542 -20.27 8.62 0.57
C SER A 542 -19.62 8.21 1.90
N GLU A 543 -20.42 7.67 2.83
CA GLU A 543 -19.95 7.16 4.13
C GLU A 543 -18.78 6.18 3.95
N SER A 544 -18.90 5.21 3.05
CA SER A 544 -17.88 4.18 2.82
C SER A 544 -16.59 4.73 2.21
N GLN A 545 -16.68 5.72 1.34
CA GLN A 545 -15.51 6.40 0.78
C GLN A 545 -14.77 7.20 1.85
N PHE A 546 -15.49 7.97 2.64
CA PHE A 546 -14.92 8.75 3.73
C PHE A 546 -14.26 7.86 4.78
N GLU A 547 -14.93 6.78 5.19
CA GLU A 547 -14.40 5.81 6.15
C GLU A 547 -13.09 5.19 5.65
N SER A 548 -13.04 4.74 4.39
CA SER A 548 -11.84 4.16 3.81
C SER A 548 -10.68 5.16 3.69
N LEU A 549 -10.97 6.42 3.35
CA LEU A 549 -9.97 7.50 3.32
C LEU A 549 -9.37 7.78 4.69
N ILE A 550 -10.20 7.84 5.73
CA ILE A 550 -9.71 8.02 7.11
C ILE A 550 -8.77 6.87 7.49
N TYR A 551 -9.17 5.62 7.30
CA TYR A 551 -8.33 4.48 7.65
C TYR A 551 -6.99 4.50 6.90
N HIS A 552 -7.00 4.83 5.62
CA HIS A 552 -5.77 4.93 4.84
C HIS A 552 -4.85 6.06 5.35
N ARG A 553 -5.40 7.24 5.66
CA ARG A 553 -4.63 8.36 6.21
C ARG A 553 -4.10 8.08 7.62
N VAL A 554 -4.90 7.43 8.45
CA VAL A 554 -4.50 6.97 9.78
C VAL A 554 -3.31 6.01 9.66
N SER A 555 -3.37 5.05 8.74
CA SER A 555 -2.25 4.13 8.49
C SER A 555 -0.99 4.85 8.00
N GLN A 556 -1.13 5.85 7.13
CA GLN A 556 0.01 6.65 6.67
C GLN A 556 0.67 7.48 7.79
N LEU A 557 -0.14 8.12 8.62
CA LEU A 557 0.35 8.91 9.75
C LEU A 557 1.05 8.03 10.81
N ASN A 558 0.54 6.82 11.02
CA ASN A 558 1.15 5.89 11.96
C ASN A 558 2.55 5.42 11.53
N GLN A 559 2.79 5.34 10.22
CA GLN A 559 4.09 5.01 9.64
C GLN A 559 5.06 6.20 9.60
N SER A 560 4.57 7.42 9.87
CA SER A 560 5.39 8.64 9.90
C SER A 560 6.34 8.64 11.10
N GLN A 561 7.54 9.19 10.92
CA GLN A 561 8.50 9.45 12.01
C GLN A 561 8.16 10.71 12.81
N ASP A 562 7.17 11.50 12.38
CA ASP A 562 6.74 12.73 13.04
C ASP A 562 5.96 12.41 14.32
N GLN A 563 6.55 12.67 15.48
CA GLN A 563 5.93 12.46 16.80
C GLN A 563 4.68 13.31 17.00
N GLU A 564 4.67 14.57 16.51
CA GLU A 564 3.49 15.45 16.61
C GLU A 564 2.30 14.85 15.84
N ALA A 565 2.55 14.33 14.63
CA ALA A 565 1.52 13.70 13.82
C ALA A 565 0.99 12.41 14.46
N ARG A 566 1.87 11.57 15.03
CA ARG A 566 1.45 10.37 15.76
C ARG A 566 0.61 10.71 16.98
N SER A 567 1.01 11.71 17.77
CA SER A 567 0.24 12.15 18.94
C SER A 567 -1.10 12.73 18.53
N TRP A 568 -1.14 13.48 17.42
CA TRP A 568 -2.40 13.98 16.85
C TRP A 568 -3.30 12.82 16.41
N LEU A 569 -2.75 11.82 15.74
CA LEU A 569 -3.47 10.63 15.30
C LEU A 569 -4.11 9.87 16.46
N LEU A 570 -3.36 9.66 17.55
CA LEU A 570 -3.85 8.97 18.73
C LEU A 570 -5.00 9.73 19.40
N ARG A 571 -4.99 11.06 19.32
CA ARG A 571 -6.07 11.89 19.88
C ARG A 571 -7.29 11.95 18.95
N TRP A 572 -7.09 12.27 17.68
CA TRP A 572 -8.14 12.62 16.74
C TRP A 572 -8.60 11.50 15.82
N GLY A 573 -7.72 10.63 15.39
CA GLY A 573 -8.03 9.65 14.33
C GLY A 573 -9.20 8.73 14.68
N VAL A 574 -9.19 8.17 15.88
CA VAL A 574 -10.24 7.27 16.38
C VAL A 574 -11.53 8.04 16.68
N VAL A 575 -11.41 9.28 17.16
CA VAL A 575 -12.57 10.15 17.44
C VAL A 575 -13.28 10.48 16.13
N LEU A 576 -12.54 10.92 15.10
CA LEU A 576 -13.10 11.25 13.79
C LEU A 576 -13.87 10.09 13.16
N LEU A 577 -13.33 8.87 13.25
CA LEU A 577 -14.00 7.68 12.75
C LEU A 577 -15.35 7.44 13.40
N ASN A 578 -15.43 7.59 14.72
CA ASN A 578 -16.67 7.34 15.44
C ASN A 578 -17.68 8.48 15.28
N CYS A 579 -17.21 9.72 15.26
CA CYS A 579 -18.06 10.88 15.00
C CYS A 579 -18.68 10.81 13.60
N SER A 580 -17.94 10.35 12.58
CA SER A 580 -18.48 10.19 11.22
C SER A 580 -19.68 9.25 11.18
N HIS A 581 -19.59 8.08 11.82
CA HIS A 581 -20.71 7.15 11.88
C HIS A 581 -21.92 7.73 12.61
N ILE A 582 -21.68 8.49 13.68
CA ILE A 582 -22.77 9.12 14.41
C ILE A 582 -23.43 10.21 13.57
N VAL A 583 -22.64 11.02 12.86
CA VAL A 583 -23.17 12.06 11.95
C VAL A 583 -24.05 11.47 10.85
N TRP A 584 -23.63 10.33 10.26
CA TRP A 584 -24.47 9.64 9.27
C TRP A 584 -25.78 9.14 9.88
N GLN A 585 -25.74 8.56 11.05
CA GLN A 585 -26.93 8.12 11.76
C GLN A 585 -27.83 9.30 12.14
N LEU A 586 -27.27 10.44 12.59
CA LEU A 586 -28.02 11.65 12.86
C LEU A 586 -28.70 12.25 11.62
N ARG A 587 -28.11 12.08 10.44
CA ARG A 587 -28.70 12.52 9.17
C ARG A 587 -29.90 11.67 8.74
N ASP A 588 -29.81 10.37 8.94
CA ASP A 588 -30.92 9.46 8.62
C ASP A 588 -32.19 9.80 9.42
N TRP A 589 -32.03 10.48 10.56
CA TRP A 589 -33.13 11.01 11.36
C TRP A 589 -33.84 12.21 10.72
N GLN A 590 -33.30 12.80 9.64
CA GLN A 590 -33.94 13.93 8.94
C GLN A 590 -35.34 13.60 8.40
N THR A 591 -35.63 12.35 8.20
CA THR A 591 -36.85 11.90 7.54
C THR A 591 -38.00 11.63 8.51
N ARG A 592 -37.80 11.74 9.83
CA ARG A 592 -38.76 11.17 10.79
C ARG A 592 -39.60 12.13 11.64
N SER A 593 -39.14 13.31 12.01
CA SER A 593 -39.98 14.32 12.72
C SER A 593 -39.26 15.66 12.95
N ASP A 594 -40.00 16.78 12.89
CA ASP A 594 -39.50 18.17 12.98
C ASP A 594 -38.89 18.57 14.35
N PRO A 595 -39.41 18.16 15.54
CA PRO A 595 -38.87 18.69 16.80
C PRO A 595 -37.49 18.13 17.15
N LEU A 596 -37.15 16.95 16.67
CA LEU A 596 -35.82 16.33 16.91
C LEU A 596 -34.73 16.86 15.96
N SER A 597 -35.14 17.60 14.92
CA SER A 597 -34.21 18.21 13.96
C SER A 597 -33.33 19.29 14.57
N ALA A 598 -33.91 20.11 15.50
CA ALA A 598 -33.19 21.14 16.22
C ALA A 598 -32.04 20.58 17.07
N VAL A 599 -32.28 19.47 17.79
CA VAL A 599 -31.27 18.79 18.62
C VAL A 599 -30.14 18.27 17.76
N ARG A 600 -30.45 17.66 16.61
CA ARG A 600 -29.47 17.20 15.64
C ARG A 600 -28.58 18.36 15.14
N ASP A 601 -29.18 19.48 14.78
CA ASP A 601 -28.47 20.64 14.24
C ASP A 601 -27.51 21.23 15.29
N VAL A 602 -27.91 21.25 16.56
CA VAL A 602 -27.01 21.59 17.68
C VAL A 602 -25.83 20.62 17.77
N CYS A 603 -26.05 19.32 17.69
CA CYS A 603 -24.95 18.33 17.71
C CYS A 603 -23.96 18.53 16.53
N ILE A 604 -24.46 18.79 15.33
CA ILE A 604 -23.64 19.07 14.16
C ILE A 604 -22.88 20.38 14.32
N HIS A 605 -23.50 21.40 14.90
CA HIS A 605 -22.87 22.70 15.18
C HIS A 605 -21.74 22.53 16.19
N CYS A 606 -21.96 21.84 17.28
CA CYS A 606 -20.93 21.53 18.28
C CYS A 606 -19.71 20.82 17.66
N LEU A 607 -19.93 19.85 16.77
CA LEU A 607 -18.85 19.15 16.08
C LEU A 607 -18.09 20.10 15.12
N ARG A 608 -18.80 21.00 14.44
CA ARG A 608 -18.19 21.98 13.54
C ARG A 608 -17.30 22.94 14.30
N ASP A 609 -17.76 23.43 15.45
CA ASP A 609 -17.00 24.37 16.27
C ASP A 609 -15.70 23.75 16.79
N ILE A 610 -15.74 22.51 17.25
CA ILE A 610 -14.53 21.78 17.68
C ILE A 610 -13.52 21.62 16.53
N MET A 611 -13.98 21.51 15.28
CA MET A 611 -13.10 21.30 14.13
C MET A 611 -12.55 22.57 13.50
N THR A 612 -13.25 23.70 13.63
CA THR A 612 -12.86 24.98 13.03
C THR A 612 -11.84 25.75 13.87
N GLU A 613 -11.78 25.56 15.17
CA GLU A 613 -10.84 26.25 16.04
C GLU A 613 -9.38 25.86 15.76
N LYS A 614 -8.49 26.83 15.72
CA LYS A 614 -7.04 26.68 15.53
C LYS A 614 -6.31 25.99 16.69
N GLY A 615 -7.01 25.45 17.62
CA GLY A 615 -6.59 24.67 18.77
C GLY A 615 -7.81 24.48 19.64
N VAL A 616 -8.08 23.23 19.99
CA VAL A 616 -9.17 22.94 20.91
C VAL A 616 -8.87 23.65 22.23
N GLN A 617 -9.55 24.79 22.45
CA GLN A 617 -9.47 25.44 23.76
C GLN A 617 -10.28 24.59 24.75
N HIS A 618 -9.67 24.25 25.87
CA HIS A 618 -10.29 23.42 26.91
C HIS A 618 -11.70 23.83 27.28
N ARG A 619 -11.97 25.14 27.34
CA ARG A 619 -13.27 25.67 27.73
C ARG A 619 -14.39 25.34 26.75
N SER A 620 -14.10 25.31 25.44
CA SER A 620 -15.13 25.01 24.43
C SER A 620 -15.49 23.54 24.41
N LEU A 621 -14.51 22.65 24.61
CA LEU A 621 -14.74 21.20 24.64
C LEU A 621 -15.54 20.80 25.91
N ASP A 622 -15.21 21.34 27.07
CA ASP A 622 -15.94 21.08 28.32
C ASP A 622 -17.40 21.55 28.23
N ALA A 623 -17.63 22.76 27.70
CA ALA A 623 -18.97 23.27 27.50
C ALA A 623 -19.78 22.39 26.51
N THR A 624 -19.15 21.95 25.43
CA THR A 624 -19.77 21.02 24.47
C THR A 624 -20.13 19.68 25.10
N LEU A 625 -19.24 19.12 25.89
CA LEU A 625 -19.49 17.85 26.58
C LEU A 625 -20.63 17.96 27.58
N GLN A 626 -20.69 19.05 28.37
CA GLN A 626 -21.79 19.29 29.29
C GLN A 626 -23.12 19.46 28.55
N GLU A 627 -23.14 20.16 27.42
CA GLU A 627 -24.34 20.37 26.64
C GLU A 627 -24.86 19.08 26.02
N LEU A 628 -23.94 18.23 25.45
CA LEU A 628 -24.31 16.90 24.93
C LEU A 628 -24.90 15.99 26.03
N LEU A 629 -24.34 16.05 27.24
CA LEU A 629 -24.85 15.25 28.35
C LEU A 629 -26.22 15.77 28.84
N ARG A 630 -26.42 17.08 28.91
CA ARG A 630 -27.73 17.66 29.21
C ARG A 630 -28.79 17.26 28.19
N MET A 631 -28.49 17.38 26.90
CA MET A 631 -29.41 16.98 25.84
C MET A 631 -29.76 15.50 25.92
N SER A 632 -28.76 14.67 26.17
CA SER A 632 -28.96 13.22 26.31
C SER A 632 -29.88 12.88 27.49
N ASN A 633 -29.66 13.51 28.65
CA ASN A 633 -30.47 13.32 29.85
C ASN A 633 -31.92 13.85 29.65
N ALA A 634 -32.09 14.98 29.00
CA ALA A 634 -33.41 15.54 28.71
C ALA A 634 -34.27 14.65 27.79
N LEU A 635 -33.62 14.06 26.77
CA LEU A 635 -34.27 13.14 25.83
C LEU A 635 -34.54 11.76 26.41
N ALA A 636 -33.88 11.36 27.49
CA ALA A 636 -34.04 10.05 28.15
C ALA A 636 -35.49 9.83 28.66
N HIS A 637 -36.10 10.90 29.14
CA HIS A 637 -37.48 10.88 29.71
C HIS A 637 -38.58 11.22 28.69
N HIS A 638 -38.20 11.38 27.41
CA HIS A 638 -39.19 11.67 26.37
C HIS A 638 -40.07 10.43 26.09
N PRO A 639 -41.41 10.62 25.91
CA PRO A 639 -42.33 9.53 25.66
C PRO A 639 -42.05 8.72 24.40
N GLU A 640 -41.54 9.40 23.34
CA GLU A 640 -41.24 8.75 22.08
C GLU A 640 -39.94 7.91 22.14
N GLN A 641 -40.05 6.68 21.63
CA GLN A 641 -38.90 5.78 21.53
C GLN A 641 -37.78 6.35 20.69
N ALA A 642 -38.12 7.08 19.61
CA ALA A 642 -37.16 7.72 18.72
C ALA A 642 -36.29 8.75 19.44
N ALA A 643 -36.86 9.55 20.34
CA ALA A 643 -36.12 10.53 21.13
C ALA A 643 -35.14 9.85 22.11
N ARG A 644 -35.53 8.73 22.73
CA ARG A 644 -34.66 7.94 23.60
C ARG A 644 -33.50 7.28 22.83
N ASP A 645 -33.74 6.84 21.60
CA ASP A 645 -32.68 6.32 20.72
C ASP A 645 -31.70 7.44 20.31
N LEU A 646 -32.19 8.66 20.07
CA LEU A 646 -31.38 9.86 19.83
C LEU A 646 -30.53 10.20 21.06
N ALA A 647 -31.08 10.11 22.28
CA ALA A 647 -30.31 10.27 23.51
C ALA A 647 -29.08 9.33 23.55
N GLY A 648 -29.28 8.07 23.16
CA GLY A 648 -28.21 7.09 23.06
C GLY A 648 -27.14 7.44 21.99
N LEU A 649 -27.54 8.02 20.85
CA LEU A 649 -26.60 8.50 19.84
C LEU A 649 -25.77 9.68 20.33
N ILE A 650 -26.41 10.65 21.01
CA ILE A 650 -25.75 11.80 21.59
C ILE A 650 -24.76 11.37 22.67
N TRP A 651 -25.14 10.41 23.52
CA TRP A 651 -24.21 9.86 24.50
C TRP A 651 -23.03 9.16 23.88
N ARG A 652 -23.20 8.45 22.78
CA ARG A 652 -22.06 7.87 22.03
C ARG A 652 -21.13 8.97 21.48
N LEU A 653 -21.68 10.09 21.04
CA LEU A 653 -20.91 11.24 20.62
C LEU A 653 -20.11 11.81 21.81
N TYR A 654 -20.77 12.00 22.95
CA TYR A 654 -20.14 12.41 24.20
C TYR A 654 -18.96 11.49 24.57
N CYS A 655 -19.16 10.16 24.59
CA CYS A 655 -18.10 9.19 24.89
C CYS A 655 -16.91 9.29 23.92
N SER A 656 -17.16 9.62 22.66
CA SER A 656 -16.11 9.80 21.67
C SER A 656 -15.30 11.07 21.89
N LEU A 657 -15.95 12.18 22.22
CA LEU A 657 -15.33 13.47 22.49
C LEU A 657 -14.64 13.53 23.85
N GLN A 658 -15.15 12.83 24.87
CA GLN A 658 -14.51 12.72 26.16
C GLN A 658 -13.14 12.04 26.09
N GLN A 659 -12.98 11.07 25.23
CA GLN A 659 -11.66 10.49 24.97
C GLN A 659 -10.67 11.53 24.42
N LEU A 660 -11.14 12.47 23.61
CA LEU A 660 -10.32 13.56 23.12
C LEU A 660 -9.86 14.48 24.26
N GLN A 661 -10.75 14.79 25.20
CA GLN A 661 -10.43 15.58 26.39
C GLN A 661 -9.35 14.89 27.25
N GLN A 662 -9.52 13.58 27.54
CA GLN A 662 -8.56 12.81 28.31
C GLN A 662 -7.21 12.70 27.60
N ALA A 663 -7.18 12.66 26.28
CA ALA A 663 -5.95 12.61 25.49
C ALA A 663 -5.24 13.98 25.42
N ILE A 664 -5.97 15.07 25.63
CA ILE A 664 -5.43 16.45 25.71
C ILE A 664 -4.91 16.75 27.13
N ASN A 665 -5.62 16.27 28.15
CA ASN A 665 -5.27 16.35 29.55
C ASN A 665 -5.11 14.94 30.12
N PRO A 666 -3.93 14.32 30.05
CA PRO A 666 -3.70 13.09 30.79
C PRO A 666 -3.83 13.41 32.29
N PRO A 667 -4.55 12.60 33.06
CA PRO A 667 -4.56 12.76 34.53
C PRO A 667 -3.13 12.73 35.07
N ASP A 668 -2.84 13.56 36.07
CA ASP A 668 -1.49 13.85 36.59
C ASP A 668 -0.66 12.62 37.04
N GLU A 669 -1.26 11.45 37.22
CA GLU A 669 -0.59 10.19 37.55
C GLU A 669 0.30 9.59 36.44
N VAL A 670 0.08 9.97 35.15
CA VAL A 670 0.90 9.45 34.04
C VAL A 670 2.11 10.34 33.71
N ALA A 671 2.15 11.55 34.26
CA ALA A 671 3.28 12.49 34.11
C ALA A 671 4.52 12.13 34.94
N ALA A 672 4.41 11.19 35.89
CA ALA A 672 5.47 10.87 36.87
C ALA A 672 6.44 9.74 36.47
N THR A 673 6.36 9.19 35.26
CA THR A 673 7.36 8.23 34.76
C THR A 673 8.40 8.95 33.90
N PRO A 674 9.62 9.24 34.42
CA PRO A 674 10.69 9.78 33.59
C PRO A 674 11.09 8.73 32.55
N ALA A 675 11.12 9.15 31.28
CA ALA A 675 11.66 8.37 30.20
C ALA A 675 13.06 7.88 30.56
N ALA A 676 13.21 6.60 30.85
CA ALA A 676 14.51 5.95 30.94
C ALA A 676 15.17 6.05 29.56
N ARG A 677 16.37 6.57 29.56
CA ARG A 677 17.31 6.88 28.45
C ARG A 677 17.58 5.72 27.53
#